data_ea301c717e9a25b9e2477667626293f4
#
_entry.id   ea301c717e9a25b9e2477667626293f4
#
_cell.length_a   1.000
_cell.length_b   1.000
_cell.length_c   1.000
_cell.angle_alpha   90.00
_cell.angle_beta   90.00
_cell.angle_gamma   90.00
#
_symmetry.space_group_name_H-M   'P 1'
#
loop_
_entity.id
_entity.type
_entity.pdbx_description
1 polymer ?
#
loop_
_entity_poly.entity_id
_entity_poly.type
_entity_poly.pdbx_seq_one_letter_code
_entity_poly.pdbx_strand_id
1 'polypeptide(L)'
;VDLIKRRGSGALISTTGAAIQQIPCTIVQFLLFGFLNRLWSNTCVNSYALSTPSATPAANKQALLRREDNALLRGQGQFGHDIQLPHLKYVAFVRSTQAHATINGIHTTDALQVPGVLQIFTAADLGVLHLPHINPLLPLMHDTAFPVLATHEVAYVGQPIAVVVANSRHAARLAAGLVEVDLQTLPPHNDFDNTAPTVTQTQHHVGTAPSADALSVETKIISPRVSACPLEPRACTASWHEASQQLTVWLGTQTPSRAQSDIATLLGLPLTQVHLISPDVGGAFGARASVGNEDLLVPWVARHLKTAVQWVATRSEDLLAGMQGRGSEMTGRLTFNAEGKMLGLQAGLHFTLGAWLPFSAVVPLRNAARILPGPYQVPHLDIDGLATRANAAPVNIYRGAGRPEAALLIETLVEKAARQCQLDPVEFRQRNLIPPEAMPYTSGTGECLDSGHYALALAQACERFQYTQQRAQQQLRRAQGECVGMGLALYIEPCGQGWESARVTWHDAHHVTVASGSPAQGQGHVTTYAQLVADTLGVEAGHVEVLMGDTQTCPPGTGALASRSTAIGGSAIVQACHNVLAQKQNGAAFPITAEEKFTAKEAWSYGCVIVRMQIDTDTGQPTIEHIEWVDDAGHVLQPTLVHGQLIGGAAQGIGQALLERMVYDAQGQLITGSLMDYALPRADNIPPIHISSMHTPSPHNLLGAKGVGEAGCIGLPAAIMNAARDALSHLGEVELQFPLTSEQLWRAMHGH
;
A
#
# COMPACT_ATOMS: atom_id res chain seq x y z
N VAL A 1 -21.57 29.98 -0.36
CA VAL A 1 -21.12 31.33 -0.70
C VAL A 1 -22.27 32.33 -0.81
N ASP A 2 -23.53 31.88 -0.90
CA ASP A 2 -24.67 32.75 -1.12
C ASP A 2 -25.51 33.13 0.12
N LEU A 3 -24.99 32.97 1.32
CA LEU A 3 -25.68 33.31 2.57
C LEU A 3 -25.05 34.47 3.38
N ILE A 4 -24.09 35.19 2.81
CA ILE A 4 -23.45 36.39 3.44
C ILE A 4 -23.58 37.65 2.56
N LYS A 5 -24.71 37.83 1.91
CA LYS A 5 -25.04 39.10 1.28
C LYS A 5 -26.44 39.54 1.67
N ARG A 6 -26.63 40.00 2.89
CA ARG A 6 -27.66 41.01 3.26
C ARG A 6 -27.48 41.43 4.72
N ARG A 7 -26.79 42.50 4.93
CA ARG A 7 -27.15 43.71 5.73
C ARG A 7 -25.95 44.60 5.86
N GLY A 8 -26.10 45.73 5.27
CA GLY A 8 -25.12 46.84 5.28
C GLY A 8 -25.30 47.78 6.45
N SER A 9 -24.47 48.76 6.41
CA SER A 9 -24.31 50.02 7.15
C SER A 9 -23.27 49.99 8.26
N GLY A 10 -22.12 50.48 8.00
CA GLY A 10 -21.54 51.79 8.39
C GLY A 10 -21.11 51.89 9.83
N ALA A 11 -19.77 51.78 10.06
CA ALA A 11 -19.07 52.73 10.94
C ALA A 11 -17.54 52.49 10.80
N LEU A 12 -16.83 53.52 10.42
CA LEU A 12 -15.40 53.69 10.58
C LEU A 12 -15.04 53.77 12.07
N ILE A 13 -14.02 53.06 12.52
CA ILE A 13 -13.10 53.52 13.57
C ILE A 13 -11.72 52.91 13.33
N SER A 14 -10.73 53.77 13.50
CA SER A 14 -9.29 53.67 13.26
C SER A 14 -8.52 52.82 14.25
N THR A 15 -7.44 52.27 13.74
CA THR A 15 -6.12 52.03 14.37
C THR A 15 -6.03 51.54 15.81
N THR A 16 -5.53 50.33 15.99
CA THR A 16 -4.34 50.05 16.81
C THR A 16 -3.86 48.62 16.51
N GLY A 17 -2.56 48.48 16.27
CA GLY A 17 -1.92 47.17 16.07
C GLY A 17 -1.89 46.36 17.36
N ALA A 18 -2.34 45.15 17.29
CA ALA A 18 -2.07 44.15 18.29
C ALA A 18 -1.82 42.80 17.58
N ALA A 19 -0.78 42.13 18.00
CA ALA A 19 -0.23 40.91 17.49
C ALA A 19 -1.29 39.84 17.29
N ILE A 20 -1.36 39.28 16.09
CA ILE A 20 -2.04 38.00 15.83
C ILE A 20 -1.15 36.92 16.40
N GLN A 21 -1.46 36.48 17.61
CA GLN A 21 -0.93 35.24 18.15
C GLN A 21 -1.41 34.06 17.28
N GLN A 22 -0.46 33.28 16.82
CA GLN A 22 -0.70 32.04 16.10
C GLN A 22 -1.58 31.11 16.93
N ILE A 23 -2.80 30.87 16.47
CA ILE A 23 -3.63 29.77 16.98
C ILE A 23 -2.99 28.47 16.47
N PRO A 24 -2.62 27.52 17.33
CA PRO A 24 -2.04 26.27 16.89
C PRO A 24 -3.01 25.52 15.96
N CYS A 25 -2.52 25.00 14.87
CA CYS A 25 -3.24 24.23 13.84
C CYS A 25 -4.06 23.05 14.41
N THR A 26 -3.74 22.61 15.61
CA THR A 26 -4.39 21.55 16.37
C THR A 26 -5.86 21.83 16.71
N ILE A 27 -6.26 23.08 16.89
CA ILE A 27 -7.64 23.43 17.28
C ILE A 27 -8.60 23.35 16.09
N VAL A 28 -8.15 23.64 14.89
CA VAL A 28 -8.97 23.57 13.67
C VAL A 28 -9.24 22.10 13.29
N GLN A 29 -8.28 21.20 13.53
CA GLN A 29 -8.48 19.76 13.34
C GLN A 29 -9.47 19.15 14.36
N PHE A 30 -9.44 19.62 15.62
CA PHE A 30 -10.36 19.12 16.65
C PHE A 30 -11.82 19.51 16.40
N LEU A 31 -12.08 20.70 15.89
CA LEU A 31 -13.45 21.15 15.60
C LEU A 31 -14.05 20.45 14.38
N LEU A 32 -13.25 20.14 13.37
CA LEU A 32 -13.69 19.36 12.21
C LEU A 32 -13.93 17.87 12.57
N PHE A 33 -13.08 17.28 13.41
CA PHE A 33 -13.26 15.90 13.87
C PHE A 33 -14.46 15.73 14.83
N GLY A 34 -14.68 16.68 15.70
CA GLY A 34 -15.83 16.68 16.63
C GLY A 34 -17.19 16.86 15.90
N PHE A 35 -17.20 17.61 14.80
CA PHE A 35 -18.41 17.83 14.01
C PHE A 35 -18.73 16.64 13.10
N LEU A 36 -17.71 16.00 12.54
CA LEU A 36 -17.85 14.78 11.74
C LEU A 36 -18.28 13.58 12.58
N ASN A 37 -17.78 13.43 13.81
CA ASN A 37 -18.21 12.35 14.72
C ASN A 37 -19.66 12.51 15.19
N ARG A 38 -20.18 13.75 15.35
CA ARG A 38 -21.61 13.94 15.70
C ARG A 38 -22.55 13.66 14.53
N LEU A 39 -22.12 13.90 13.31
CA LEU A 39 -22.90 13.53 12.11
C LEU A 39 -22.83 12.02 11.84
N TRP A 40 -21.69 11.39 12.11
CA TRP A 40 -21.52 9.94 11.93
C TRP A 40 -22.27 9.11 12.98
N SER A 41 -22.33 9.55 14.24
CA SER A 41 -23.03 8.82 15.30
C SER A 41 -24.57 8.84 15.15
N ASN A 42 -25.15 9.82 14.44
CA ASN A 42 -26.60 9.92 14.32
C ASN A 42 -27.19 9.37 13.00
N THR A 43 -26.36 9.10 11.98
CA THR A 43 -26.85 8.61 10.68
C THR A 43 -26.38 7.21 10.31
N CYS A 44 -25.21 6.75 10.78
CA CYS A 44 -24.68 5.44 10.40
C CYS A 44 -24.91 4.32 11.41
N VAL A 45 -25.25 4.60 12.67
CA VAL A 45 -25.42 3.55 13.71
C VAL A 45 -26.78 2.87 13.63
N ASN A 46 -27.77 3.44 12.96
CA ASN A 46 -29.12 2.87 12.89
C ASN A 46 -29.43 2.00 11.67
N SER A 47 -28.47 1.73 10.77
CA SER A 47 -28.70 0.87 9.60
C SER A 47 -27.86 -0.43 9.56
N TYR A 48 -27.01 -0.68 10.55
CA TYR A 48 -26.32 -1.97 10.67
C TYR A 48 -27.08 -2.92 11.60
N ALA A 49 -28.27 -3.34 11.20
CA ALA A 49 -28.87 -4.55 11.76
C ALA A 49 -28.10 -5.75 11.19
N LEU A 50 -27.18 -6.31 11.98
CA LEU A 50 -26.51 -7.56 11.71
C LEU A 50 -27.55 -8.67 11.56
N SER A 51 -27.85 -9.07 10.32
CA SER A 51 -28.50 -10.35 10.08
C SER A 51 -27.48 -11.46 10.37
N THR A 52 -27.60 -12.09 11.52
CA THR A 52 -26.81 -13.24 11.92
C THR A 52 -27.18 -14.46 11.09
N PRO A 53 -26.21 -15.14 10.45
CA PRO A 53 -26.41 -16.51 10.01
C PRO A 53 -26.38 -17.41 11.26
N SER A 54 -27.30 -18.34 11.37
CA SER A 54 -27.33 -19.37 12.39
C SER A 54 -26.13 -20.31 12.20
N ALA A 55 -25.06 -20.08 12.95
CA ALA A 55 -23.99 -21.04 13.16
C ALA A 55 -23.88 -21.28 14.66
N THR A 56 -23.78 -22.54 15.03
CA THR A 56 -23.63 -23.12 16.38
C THR A 56 -22.73 -22.30 17.29
N PRO A 57 -23.07 -22.09 18.56
CA PRO A 57 -22.40 -21.13 19.42
C PRO A 57 -21.01 -21.63 19.85
N ALA A 58 -19.98 -21.15 19.19
CA ALA A 58 -18.71 -20.96 19.87
C ALA A 58 -18.90 -19.81 20.85
N ALA A 59 -18.50 -20.02 22.11
CA ALA A 59 -18.69 -19.13 23.24
C ALA A 59 -18.59 -17.62 22.86
N ASN A 60 -19.56 -16.85 23.32
CA ASN A 60 -19.72 -15.42 23.20
C ASN A 60 -18.47 -14.68 23.75
N LYS A 61 -17.34 -14.68 23.03
CA LYS A 61 -16.19 -13.82 23.35
C LYS A 61 -16.52 -12.43 22.80
N GLN A 62 -16.79 -11.50 23.70
CA GLN A 62 -17.00 -10.10 23.39
C GLN A 62 -15.80 -9.62 22.59
N ALA A 63 -16.01 -9.14 21.36
CA ALA A 63 -14.93 -8.61 20.53
C ALA A 63 -14.16 -7.53 21.32
N LEU A 64 -12.84 -7.70 21.47
CA LEU A 64 -12.02 -6.71 22.16
C LEU A 64 -12.09 -5.40 21.39
N LEU A 65 -12.35 -4.31 22.11
CA LEU A 65 -12.13 -2.96 21.58
C LEU A 65 -10.67 -2.82 21.20
N ARG A 66 -10.40 -2.07 20.13
CA ARG A 66 -9.05 -1.80 19.69
C ARG A 66 -8.28 -1.05 20.78
N ARG A 67 -7.23 -1.67 21.31
CA ARG A 67 -6.47 -1.17 22.47
C ARG A 67 -5.70 0.12 22.13
N GLU A 68 -5.21 0.21 20.92
CA GLU A 68 -4.46 1.36 20.39
C GLU A 68 -5.28 2.65 20.41
N ASP A 69 -6.59 2.57 20.24
CA ASP A 69 -7.48 3.74 20.11
C ASP A 69 -7.45 4.63 21.34
N ASN A 70 -7.32 4.06 22.53
CA ASN A 70 -7.32 4.84 23.77
C ASN A 70 -6.18 5.87 23.83
N ALA A 71 -4.97 5.49 23.44
CA ALA A 71 -3.81 6.39 23.41
C ALA A 71 -3.90 7.36 22.22
N LEU A 72 -4.24 6.84 21.04
CA LEU A 72 -4.28 7.63 19.79
C LEU A 72 -5.37 8.72 19.85
N LEU A 73 -6.57 8.41 20.33
CA LEU A 73 -7.67 9.37 20.47
C LEU A 73 -7.42 10.45 21.52
N ARG A 74 -6.50 10.22 22.45
CA ARG A 74 -6.08 11.22 23.45
C ARG A 74 -4.87 12.03 23.05
N GLY A 75 -4.35 11.85 21.82
CA GLY A 75 -3.13 12.52 21.35
C GLY A 75 -1.85 12.05 22.06
N GLN A 76 -1.83 10.80 22.53
CA GLN A 76 -0.69 10.19 23.22
C GLN A 76 0.16 9.31 22.25
N GLY A 77 -0.24 9.22 20.99
CA GLY A 77 0.58 8.61 19.95
C GLY A 77 1.87 9.40 19.76
N GLN A 78 2.97 8.68 19.50
CA GLN A 78 4.28 9.27 19.22
C GLN A 78 4.72 8.89 17.81
N PHE A 79 4.60 9.83 16.89
CA PHE A 79 4.98 9.65 15.49
C PHE A 79 6.41 10.15 15.23
N GLY A 80 6.95 9.87 14.04
CA GLY A 80 8.32 10.22 13.72
C GLY A 80 8.66 11.70 13.88
N HIS A 81 7.71 12.62 13.66
CA HIS A 81 7.94 14.05 13.83
C HIS A 81 7.85 14.55 15.30
N ASP A 82 7.23 13.75 16.20
CA ASP A 82 7.03 14.10 17.61
C ASP A 82 8.29 13.86 18.45
N ILE A 83 9.29 13.18 17.90
CA ILE A 83 10.52 12.88 18.60
C ILE A 83 11.28 14.18 18.93
N GLN A 84 11.43 14.46 20.22
CA GLN A 84 12.15 15.62 20.74
C GLN A 84 13.37 15.17 21.51
N LEU A 85 14.52 15.70 21.14
CA LEU A 85 15.81 15.37 21.77
C LEU A 85 16.54 16.67 22.18
N PRO A 86 17.37 16.62 23.25
CA PRO A 86 18.22 17.78 23.59
C PRO A 86 19.14 18.14 22.42
N HIS A 87 19.31 19.46 22.20
CA HIS A 87 20.20 20.00 21.15
C HIS A 87 19.87 19.53 19.72
N LEU A 88 18.63 19.15 19.45
CA LEU A 88 18.18 18.67 18.15
C LEU A 88 18.49 19.68 17.05
N LYS A 89 19.12 19.21 15.96
CA LYS A 89 19.35 19.96 14.71
C LYS A 89 18.37 19.48 13.66
N TYR A 90 18.18 20.29 12.64
CA TYR A 90 17.20 20.03 11.60
C TYR A 90 17.87 20.02 10.24
N VAL A 91 17.46 19.10 9.40
CA VAL A 91 17.93 19.01 8.01
C VAL A 91 16.84 19.35 7.02
N ALA A 92 17.26 19.91 5.88
CA ALA A 92 16.49 20.04 4.66
C ALA A 92 17.35 19.60 3.47
N PHE A 93 16.72 19.07 2.44
CA PHE A 93 17.39 18.60 1.24
C PHE A 93 17.28 19.62 0.11
N VAL A 94 18.41 19.87 -0.55
CA VAL A 94 18.42 20.51 -1.87
C VAL A 94 18.09 19.44 -2.88
N ARG A 95 17.05 19.65 -3.68
CA ARG A 95 16.53 18.64 -4.59
C ARG A 95 16.63 19.08 -6.05
N SER A 96 16.84 18.12 -6.92
CA SER A 96 16.82 18.36 -8.35
C SER A 96 15.50 18.96 -8.81
N THR A 97 15.57 19.99 -9.63
CA THR A 97 14.47 20.59 -10.38
C THR A 97 14.34 20.00 -11.79
N GLN A 98 15.30 19.14 -12.20
CA GLN A 98 15.32 18.51 -13.50
C GLN A 98 15.16 17.01 -13.38
N ALA A 99 14.46 16.39 -14.35
CA ALA A 99 14.28 14.95 -14.42
C ALA A 99 15.57 14.23 -14.80
N HIS A 100 16.37 14.84 -15.70
CA HIS A 100 17.65 14.32 -16.15
C HIS A 100 18.58 15.48 -16.50
N ALA A 101 19.72 15.59 -15.83
CA ALA A 101 20.69 16.66 -16.07
C ALA A 101 22.06 16.31 -15.50
N THR A 102 23.13 16.86 -16.10
CA THR A 102 24.46 16.89 -15.49
C THR A 102 24.55 18.03 -14.47
N ILE A 103 25.30 17.81 -13.38
CA ILE A 103 25.61 18.81 -12.36
C ILE A 103 26.97 19.45 -12.70
N ASN A 104 26.96 20.72 -13.10
CA ASN A 104 28.17 21.48 -13.39
C ASN A 104 28.75 22.16 -12.17
N GLY A 105 27.91 22.53 -11.19
CA GLY A 105 28.33 23.19 -9.97
C GLY A 105 27.24 23.26 -8.92
N ILE A 106 27.67 23.37 -7.63
CA ILE A 106 26.79 23.57 -6.47
C ILE A 106 27.34 24.76 -5.68
N HIS A 107 26.57 25.84 -5.61
CA HIS A 107 26.97 27.11 -4.98
C HIS A 107 26.23 27.28 -3.64
N THR A 108 26.97 27.25 -2.55
CA THR A 108 26.41 27.22 -1.17
C THR A 108 26.64 28.52 -0.40
N THR A 109 27.32 29.51 -1.00
CA THR A 109 27.79 30.72 -0.29
C THR A 109 26.66 31.50 0.39
N ASP A 110 25.56 31.78 -0.30
CA ASP A 110 24.43 32.54 0.25
C ASP A 110 23.65 31.73 1.26
N ALA A 111 23.49 30.44 1.03
CA ALA A 111 22.84 29.53 1.97
C ALA A 111 23.59 29.44 3.31
N LEU A 112 24.91 29.49 3.31
CA LEU A 112 25.74 29.48 4.51
C LEU A 112 25.64 30.78 5.32
N GLN A 113 25.20 31.89 4.71
CA GLN A 113 24.96 33.17 5.43
C GLN A 113 23.63 33.20 6.20
N VAL A 114 22.73 32.24 5.99
CA VAL A 114 21.46 32.18 6.72
C VAL A 114 21.71 31.95 8.20
N PRO A 115 21.22 32.82 9.11
CA PRO A 115 21.43 32.67 10.53
C PRO A 115 20.91 31.34 11.06
N GLY A 116 21.78 30.60 11.72
CA GLY A 116 21.47 29.30 12.30
C GLY A 116 21.79 28.09 11.40
N VAL A 117 22.25 28.30 10.19
CA VAL A 117 22.84 27.25 9.37
C VAL A 117 24.19 26.85 9.97
N LEU A 118 24.43 25.53 10.04
CA LEU A 118 25.62 24.95 10.62
C LEU A 118 26.57 24.44 9.54
N GLN A 119 26.01 23.69 8.58
CA GLN A 119 26.79 23.05 7.54
C GLN A 119 25.90 22.64 6.36
N ILE A 120 26.51 22.53 5.18
CA ILE A 120 25.89 21.98 3.97
C ILE A 120 26.81 20.86 3.47
N PHE A 121 26.25 19.69 3.26
CA PHE A 121 26.96 18.51 2.74
C PHE A 121 26.53 18.21 1.31
N THR A 122 27.50 17.87 0.48
CA THR A 122 27.30 17.39 -0.89
C THR A 122 27.84 15.97 -1.02
N ALA A 123 27.70 15.36 -2.19
CA ALA A 123 28.25 14.03 -2.43
C ALA A 123 29.77 13.95 -2.23
N ALA A 124 30.50 15.08 -2.42
CA ALA A 124 31.95 15.13 -2.18
C ALA A 124 32.32 14.91 -0.69
N ASP A 125 31.43 15.32 0.22
CA ASP A 125 31.65 15.18 1.66
C ASP A 125 31.34 13.76 2.17
N LEU A 126 30.43 13.05 1.47
CA LEU A 126 29.98 11.71 1.86
C LEU A 126 30.94 10.60 1.43
N GLY A 127 31.70 10.82 0.38
CA GLY A 127 32.39 9.76 -0.35
C GLY A 127 31.42 8.91 -1.19
N VAL A 128 31.85 7.74 -1.63
CA VAL A 128 31.05 6.86 -2.48
C VAL A 128 30.08 6.05 -1.63
N LEU A 129 28.89 6.58 -1.41
CA LEU A 129 27.79 5.90 -0.72
C LEU A 129 26.64 5.60 -1.70
N HIS A 130 26.21 4.34 -1.72
CA HIS A 130 25.09 3.88 -2.56
C HIS A 130 23.91 3.40 -1.71
N LEU A 131 22.71 3.48 -2.28
CA LEU A 131 21.52 2.88 -1.70
C LEU A 131 21.67 1.36 -1.58
N PRO A 132 20.96 0.70 -0.62
CA PRO A 132 20.99 -0.74 -0.46
C PRO A 132 20.63 -1.49 -1.74
N HIS A 133 21.18 -2.67 -1.90
CA HIS A 133 20.87 -3.52 -3.03
C HIS A 133 19.42 -3.99 -3.04
N ILE A 134 18.88 -4.13 -4.24
CA ILE A 134 17.56 -4.72 -4.48
C ILE A 134 17.53 -6.20 -4.08
N ASN A 135 16.35 -6.69 -3.67
CA ASN A 135 16.10 -8.12 -3.52
C ASN A 135 16.01 -8.77 -4.92
N PRO A 136 16.93 -9.65 -5.30
CA PRO A 136 17.00 -10.21 -6.65
C PRO A 136 15.99 -11.36 -6.84
N LEU A 137 14.71 -11.09 -6.63
CA LEU A 137 13.62 -12.07 -6.86
C LEU A 137 13.41 -12.42 -8.33
N LEU A 138 13.93 -11.58 -9.23
CA LEU A 138 14.05 -11.81 -10.67
C LEU A 138 15.49 -11.55 -11.09
N PRO A 139 16.00 -12.17 -12.17
CA PRO A 139 17.33 -11.89 -12.71
C PRO A 139 17.47 -10.41 -13.09
N LEU A 140 18.55 -9.77 -12.67
CA LEU A 140 18.84 -8.38 -13.00
C LEU A 140 19.77 -8.32 -14.23
N MET A 141 19.48 -7.44 -15.19
CA MET A 141 20.23 -7.33 -16.44
C MET A 141 21.42 -6.35 -16.33
N HIS A 142 21.39 -5.44 -15.35
CA HIS A 142 22.41 -4.40 -15.16
C HIS A 142 22.68 -4.17 -13.67
N ASP A 143 23.81 -3.49 -13.39
CA ASP A 143 24.09 -2.98 -12.04
C ASP A 143 22.99 -1.98 -11.61
N THR A 144 22.59 -2.10 -10.37
CA THR A 144 21.52 -1.30 -9.77
C THR A 144 22.03 -0.27 -8.75
N ALA A 145 23.36 -0.11 -8.63
CA ALA A 145 23.96 0.87 -7.73
C ALA A 145 23.44 2.28 -8.03
N PHE A 146 23.03 2.99 -6.99
CA PHE A 146 22.53 4.36 -7.10
C PHE A 146 23.06 5.19 -5.92
N PRO A 147 23.60 6.41 -6.17
CA PRO A 147 24.19 7.21 -5.11
C PRO A 147 23.13 7.74 -4.14
N VAL A 148 23.49 7.85 -2.86
CA VAL A 148 22.61 8.40 -1.82
C VAL A 148 22.37 9.91 -2.00
N LEU A 149 23.38 10.65 -2.46
CA LEU A 149 23.26 12.00 -3.01
C LEU A 149 23.72 12.00 -4.48
N ALA A 150 23.10 12.82 -5.31
CA ALA A 150 23.51 13.00 -6.70
C ALA A 150 24.97 13.45 -6.77
N THR A 151 25.78 12.82 -7.64
CA THR A 151 27.21 13.08 -7.79
C THR A 151 27.51 13.97 -9.00
N HIS A 152 27.36 13.43 -10.19
CA HIS A 152 27.64 14.10 -11.46
C HIS A 152 26.39 14.36 -12.28
N GLU A 153 25.31 13.65 -11.97
CA GLU A 153 24.08 13.63 -12.71
C GLU A 153 22.88 13.49 -11.78
N VAL A 154 21.78 14.12 -12.14
CA VAL A 154 20.47 13.87 -11.53
C VAL A 154 19.61 13.04 -12.46
N ALA A 155 18.83 12.13 -11.91
CA ALA A 155 18.06 11.13 -12.64
C ALA A 155 16.54 11.24 -12.45
N TYR A 156 16.06 12.11 -11.56
CA TYR A 156 14.63 12.41 -11.39
C TYR A 156 14.42 13.74 -10.65
N VAL A 157 13.28 14.39 -10.90
CA VAL A 157 12.85 15.58 -10.17
C VAL A 157 12.62 15.20 -8.69
N GLY A 158 13.27 15.91 -7.78
CA GLY A 158 13.21 15.62 -6.35
C GLY A 158 14.37 14.78 -5.81
N GLN A 159 15.31 14.31 -6.66
CA GLN A 159 16.52 13.63 -6.19
C GLN A 159 17.34 14.54 -5.27
N PRO A 160 17.78 14.05 -4.09
CA PRO A 160 18.62 14.84 -3.20
C PRO A 160 20.01 15.10 -3.80
N ILE A 161 20.44 16.38 -3.79
CA ILE A 161 21.74 16.84 -4.28
C ILE A 161 22.65 17.25 -3.12
N ALA A 162 22.08 17.93 -2.13
CA ALA A 162 22.80 18.37 -0.93
C ALA A 162 21.90 18.31 0.30
N VAL A 163 22.54 18.32 1.47
CA VAL A 163 21.89 18.31 2.80
C VAL A 163 22.29 19.56 3.57
N VAL A 164 21.33 20.38 3.93
CA VAL A 164 21.51 21.56 4.76
C VAL A 164 21.18 21.23 6.21
N VAL A 165 22.07 21.56 7.14
CA VAL A 165 21.88 21.36 8.57
C VAL A 165 21.80 22.71 9.28
N ALA A 166 20.78 22.90 10.12
CA ALA A 166 20.56 24.15 10.84
C ALA A 166 19.99 23.95 12.26
N ASN A 167 19.97 25.03 13.05
CA ASN A 167 19.40 25.04 14.39
C ASN A 167 17.86 25.05 14.42
N SER A 168 17.22 25.28 13.29
CA SER A 168 15.76 25.26 13.16
C SER A 168 15.33 24.75 11.79
N ARG A 169 14.11 24.16 11.72
CA ARG A 169 13.51 23.70 10.45
C ARG A 169 13.37 24.85 9.44
N HIS A 170 13.04 26.06 9.94
CA HIS A 170 12.89 27.24 9.08
C HIS A 170 14.23 27.62 8.43
N ALA A 171 15.31 27.73 9.23
CA ALA A 171 16.63 28.07 8.71
C ALA A 171 17.15 27.00 7.72
N ALA A 172 16.95 25.71 8.01
CA ALA A 172 17.34 24.63 7.10
C ALA A 172 16.63 24.73 5.74
N ARG A 173 15.31 24.94 5.74
CA ARG A 173 14.50 25.07 4.52
C ARG A 173 14.83 26.33 3.73
N LEU A 174 14.96 27.47 4.42
CA LEU A 174 15.35 28.75 3.78
C LEU A 174 16.69 28.58 3.10
N ALA A 175 17.69 28.05 3.79
CA ALA A 175 19.01 27.86 3.22
C ALA A 175 19.02 26.84 2.07
N ALA A 176 18.24 25.75 2.15
CA ALA A 176 18.12 24.80 1.05
C ALA A 176 17.57 25.45 -0.22
N GLY A 177 16.67 26.43 -0.10
CA GLY A 177 16.16 27.23 -1.23
C GLY A 177 17.15 28.27 -1.78
N LEU A 178 18.27 28.56 -1.08
CA LEU A 178 19.32 29.47 -1.51
C LEU A 178 20.55 28.78 -2.06
N VAL A 179 20.60 27.44 -2.03
CA VAL A 179 21.66 26.69 -2.72
C VAL A 179 21.37 26.69 -4.21
N GLU A 180 22.26 27.28 -5.00
CA GLU A 180 22.16 27.28 -6.44
C GLU A 180 22.86 26.05 -7.02
N VAL A 181 22.17 25.33 -7.91
CA VAL A 181 22.73 24.17 -8.61
C VAL A 181 22.74 24.45 -10.11
N ASP A 182 23.90 24.45 -10.70
CA ASP A 182 24.06 24.59 -12.16
C ASP A 182 23.80 23.23 -12.81
N LEU A 183 22.67 23.13 -13.51
CA LEU A 183 22.18 21.90 -14.16
C LEU A 183 22.12 22.07 -15.67
N GLN A 184 22.78 21.18 -16.40
CA GLN A 184 22.66 21.07 -17.86
C GLN A 184 21.69 19.93 -18.20
N THR A 185 20.50 20.27 -18.67
CA THR A 185 19.42 19.33 -18.98
C THR A 185 19.81 18.32 -20.04
N LEU A 186 19.41 17.06 -19.80
CA LEU A 186 19.51 15.92 -20.70
C LEU A 186 18.12 15.39 -21.05
N PRO A 187 17.95 14.68 -22.19
CA PRO A 187 16.67 14.03 -22.51
C PRO A 187 16.32 12.97 -21.46
N PRO A 188 15.10 12.99 -20.88
CA PRO A 188 14.67 11.95 -19.94
C PRO A 188 14.09 10.74 -20.66
N HIS A 189 14.21 9.56 -20.06
CA HIS A 189 13.37 8.40 -20.35
C HIS A 189 12.07 8.52 -19.55
N ASN A 190 10.95 8.60 -20.23
CA ASN A 190 9.63 8.60 -19.63
C ASN A 190 9.13 7.17 -19.35
N ASP A 191 7.98 7.05 -18.67
CA ASP A 191 7.35 5.76 -18.44
C ASP A 191 7.02 5.07 -19.78
N PHE A 192 7.28 3.76 -19.84
CA PHE A 192 7.03 2.90 -21.01
C PHE A 192 7.84 3.27 -22.27
N ASP A 193 8.91 4.02 -22.11
CA ASP A 193 9.86 4.28 -23.19
C ASP A 193 10.59 2.97 -23.57
N ASN A 194 10.40 2.52 -24.80
CA ASN A 194 11.00 1.28 -25.31
C ASN A 194 12.52 1.39 -25.48
N THR A 195 13.09 2.60 -25.43
CA THR A 195 14.54 2.84 -25.48
C THR A 195 15.19 2.87 -24.09
N ALA A 196 14.37 2.90 -23.03
CA ALA A 196 14.84 2.90 -21.66
C ALA A 196 15.51 1.56 -21.28
N PRO A 197 16.55 1.58 -20.43
CA PRO A 197 17.24 0.35 -20.01
C PRO A 197 16.30 -0.65 -19.36
N THR A 198 16.28 -1.87 -19.86
CA THR A 198 15.55 -2.99 -19.25
C THR A 198 16.29 -3.45 -18.00
N VAL A 199 15.59 -3.50 -16.87
CA VAL A 199 16.14 -3.91 -15.57
C VAL A 199 16.02 -5.42 -15.37
N THR A 200 14.88 -6.01 -15.73
CA THR A 200 14.59 -7.42 -15.53
C THR A 200 13.49 -7.89 -16.48
N GLN A 201 13.44 -9.20 -16.67
CA GLN A 201 12.40 -9.88 -17.46
C GLN A 201 11.92 -11.13 -16.73
N THR A 202 10.70 -11.58 -17.04
CA THR A 202 10.12 -12.83 -16.56
C THR A 202 9.24 -13.45 -17.63
N GLN A 203 9.15 -14.77 -17.67
CA GLN A 203 8.40 -15.50 -18.69
C GLN A 203 7.73 -16.73 -18.08
N HIS A 204 6.49 -17.03 -18.53
CA HIS A 204 5.79 -18.26 -18.23
C HIS A 204 5.14 -18.79 -19.52
N HIS A 205 5.71 -19.83 -20.10
CA HIS A 205 5.22 -20.49 -21.33
C HIS A 205 4.85 -21.93 -21.00
N VAL A 206 3.55 -22.24 -21.02
CA VAL A 206 3.02 -23.54 -20.59
C VAL A 206 1.87 -23.97 -21.50
N GLY A 207 1.81 -25.27 -21.76
CA GLY A 207 0.74 -25.88 -22.57
C GLY A 207 0.92 -25.71 -24.07
N THR A 208 -0.08 -26.18 -24.82
CA THR A 208 -0.09 -26.10 -26.29
C THR A 208 -0.99 -24.94 -26.72
N ALA A 209 -0.50 -24.11 -27.65
CA ALA A 209 -1.26 -23.00 -28.17
C ALA A 209 -2.61 -23.45 -28.75
N PRO A 210 -3.72 -22.74 -28.46
CA PRO A 210 -5.03 -23.04 -29.04
C PRO A 210 -5.01 -22.95 -30.56
N SER A 211 -5.99 -23.62 -31.20
CA SER A 211 -6.19 -23.52 -32.65
C SER A 211 -6.40 -22.04 -33.08
N ALA A 212 -5.94 -21.70 -34.26
CA ALA A 212 -6.13 -20.36 -34.85
C ALA A 212 -7.61 -20.00 -35.08
N ASP A 213 -8.50 -20.96 -35.18
CA ASP A 213 -9.94 -20.77 -35.36
C ASP A 213 -10.71 -20.55 -34.05
N ALA A 214 -10.04 -20.64 -32.90
CA ALA A 214 -10.66 -20.39 -31.61
C ALA A 214 -11.03 -18.91 -31.46
N LEU A 215 -12.13 -18.62 -30.74
CA LEU A 215 -12.55 -17.26 -30.44
C LEU A 215 -11.53 -16.59 -29.53
N SER A 216 -11.35 -15.28 -29.69
CA SER A 216 -10.45 -14.53 -28.80
C SER A 216 -10.91 -13.10 -28.60
N VAL A 217 -10.54 -12.53 -27.46
CA VAL A 217 -10.66 -11.10 -27.13
C VAL A 217 -9.31 -10.55 -26.70
N GLU A 218 -9.11 -9.28 -26.97
CA GLU A 218 -7.87 -8.59 -26.62
C GLU A 218 -8.16 -7.33 -25.78
N THR A 219 -7.18 -6.88 -25.02
CA THR A 219 -7.23 -5.62 -24.30
C THR A 219 -5.82 -5.04 -24.11
N LYS A 220 -5.75 -3.72 -24.05
CA LYS A 220 -4.58 -2.97 -23.60
C LYS A 220 -5.01 -2.08 -22.44
N ILE A 221 -4.32 -2.13 -21.33
CA ILE A 221 -4.65 -1.37 -20.11
C ILE A 221 -3.40 -0.69 -19.58
N ILE A 222 -3.51 0.58 -19.24
CA ILE A 222 -2.49 1.33 -18.52
C ILE A 222 -2.98 1.55 -17.09
N SER A 223 -2.18 1.12 -16.11
CA SER A 223 -2.34 1.46 -14.70
C SER A 223 -1.29 2.53 -14.37
N PRO A 224 -1.67 3.81 -14.21
CA PRO A 224 -0.71 4.88 -14.00
C PRO A 224 -0.01 4.74 -12.65
N ARG A 225 1.11 5.43 -12.47
CA ARG A 225 1.74 5.58 -11.17
C ARG A 225 0.80 6.25 -10.17
N VAL A 226 0.84 5.81 -8.92
CA VAL A 226 0.10 6.41 -7.80
C VAL A 226 1.01 6.56 -6.59
N SER A 227 0.66 7.48 -5.68
CA SER A 227 1.30 7.62 -4.38
C SER A 227 0.52 6.85 -3.32
N ALA A 228 1.20 6.13 -2.44
CA ALA A 228 0.55 5.49 -1.28
C ALA A 228 -0.03 6.51 -0.30
N CYS A 229 0.48 7.72 -0.33
CA CYS A 229 0.05 8.92 0.41
C CYS A 229 -0.37 8.64 1.87
N PRO A 230 0.48 8.01 2.72
CA PRO A 230 0.16 7.85 4.13
C PRO A 230 -0.17 9.20 4.77
N LEU A 231 -1.07 9.22 5.75
CA LEU A 231 -1.44 10.49 6.42
C LEU A 231 -0.24 11.15 7.10
N GLU A 232 0.63 10.37 7.72
CA GLU A 232 1.93 10.83 8.23
C GLU A 232 2.94 10.95 7.08
N PRO A 233 3.53 12.14 6.82
CA PRO A 233 4.67 12.28 5.92
C PRO A 233 5.89 11.52 6.43
N ARG A 234 6.87 11.25 5.55
CA ARG A 234 8.12 10.62 5.96
C ARG A 234 8.88 11.49 6.96
N ALA A 235 9.47 10.84 7.96
CA ALA A 235 10.31 11.48 8.95
C ALA A 235 11.40 10.52 9.42
N CYS A 236 12.59 11.06 9.69
CA CYS A 236 13.69 10.34 10.29
C CYS A 236 14.36 11.23 11.34
N THR A 237 14.60 10.66 12.53
CA THR A 237 15.39 11.30 13.58
C THR A 237 16.52 10.36 13.94
N ALA A 238 17.74 10.88 14.08
CA ALA A 238 18.88 10.09 14.49
C ALA A 238 19.74 10.83 15.54
N SER A 239 20.37 10.09 16.44
CA SER A 239 21.26 10.62 17.45
C SER A 239 22.47 9.73 17.63
N TRP A 240 23.65 10.33 17.56
CA TRP A 240 24.91 9.66 17.86
C TRP A 240 25.32 9.91 19.31
N HIS A 241 25.59 8.84 20.04
CA HIS A 241 26.06 8.88 21.41
C HIS A 241 27.55 8.51 21.47
N GLU A 242 28.41 9.53 21.63
CA GLU A 242 29.86 9.39 21.52
C GLU A 242 30.47 8.42 22.56
N ALA A 243 29.97 8.46 23.81
CA ALA A 243 30.57 7.64 24.89
C ALA A 243 30.33 6.13 24.70
N SER A 244 29.15 5.74 24.16
CA SER A 244 28.81 4.33 23.88
C SER A 244 29.07 3.94 22.43
N GLN A 245 29.46 4.88 21.57
CA GLN A 245 29.57 4.68 20.10
C GLN A 245 28.31 4.07 19.49
N GLN A 246 27.14 4.51 19.97
CA GLN A 246 25.84 4.00 19.54
C GLN A 246 25.08 5.06 18.73
N LEU A 247 24.50 4.60 17.63
CA LEU A 247 23.56 5.35 16.80
C LEU A 247 22.14 4.90 17.11
N THR A 248 21.29 5.81 17.58
CA THR A 248 19.85 5.56 17.72
C THR A 248 19.11 6.25 16.59
N VAL A 249 18.21 5.53 15.92
CA VAL A 249 17.44 6.01 14.78
C VAL A 249 15.95 5.78 15.02
N TRP A 250 15.16 6.82 14.99
CA TRP A 250 13.69 6.77 14.99
C TRP A 250 13.20 6.92 13.55
N LEU A 251 12.61 5.85 13.02
CA LEU A 251 12.19 5.75 11.63
C LEU A 251 10.87 4.98 11.51
N GLY A 252 9.85 5.62 10.96
CA GLY A 252 8.60 4.94 10.64
C GLY A 252 8.80 3.93 9.50
N THR A 253 8.98 2.65 9.82
CA THR A 253 9.28 1.58 8.86
C THR A 253 8.44 0.33 9.09
N GLN A 254 8.21 -0.45 8.02
CA GLN A 254 7.57 -1.77 8.09
C GLN A 254 8.57 -2.89 8.40
N THR A 255 9.88 -2.61 8.30
CA THR A 255 10.95 -3.62 8.35
C THR A 255 12.11 -3.16 9.24
N PRO A 256 11.91 -3.03 10.57
CA PRO A 256 12.92 -2.46 11.48
C PRO A 256 14.27 -3.17 11.40
N SER A 257 14.28 -4.51 11.42
CA SER A 257 15.53 -5.30 11.38
C SER A 257 16.31 -5.08 10.08
N ARG A 258 15.63 -4.99 8.93
CA ARG A 258 16.29 -4.70 7.65
C ARG A 258 16.79 -3.26 7.60
N ALA A 259 15.97 -2.28 7.98
CA ALA A 259 16.39 -0.88 8.01
C ALA A 259 17.60 -0.67 8.93
N GLN A 260 17.66 -1.35 10.08
CA GLN A 260 18.83 -1.38 10.95
C GLN A 260 20.08 -1.92 10.23
N SER A 261 19.92 -3.03 9.50
CA SER A 261 21.02 -3.66 8.74
C SER A 261 21.50 -2.77 7.59
N ASP A 262 20.58 -2.14 6.87
CA ASP A 262 20.89 -1.24 5.76
C ASP A 262 21.67 -0.01 6.24
N ILE A 263 21.23 0.62 7.34
CA ILE A 263 21.92 1.75 7.97
C ILE A 263 23.30 1.34 8.51
N ALA A 264 23.39 0.20 9.19
CA ALA A 264 24.65 -0.30 9.71
C ALA A 264 25.67 -0.55 8.59
N THR A 265 25.23 -1.20 7.51
CA THR A 265 26.06 -1.48 6.33
C THR A 265 26.56 -0.20 5.67
N LEU A 266 25.66 0.76 5.41
CA LEU A 266 26.02 2.04 4.80
C LEU A 266 27.08 2.79 5.61
N LEU A 267 26.91 2.82 6.94
CA LEU A 267 27.79 3.57 7.84
C LEU A 267 29.04 2.79 8.25
N GLY A 268 29.19 1.53 7.83
CA GLY A 268 30.29 0.66 8.26
C GLY A 268 30.30 0.42 9.77
N LEU A 269 29.12 0.31 10.40
CA LEU A 269 28.95 0.05 11.82
C LEU A 269 28.60 -1.42 12.07
N PRO A 270 29.06 -2.00 13.20
CA PRO A 270 28.48 -3.24 13.68
C PRO A 270 26.98 -3.09 13.93
N LEU A 271 26.20 -4.12 13.65
CA LEU A 271 24.74 -4.10 13.85
C LEU A 271 24.35 -3.73 15.28
N THR A 272 25.13 -4.16 16.28
CA THR A 272 24.94 -3.87 17.70
C THR A 272 25.13 -2.40 18.07
N GLN A 273 25.77 -1.60 17.22
CA GLN A 273 25.93 -0.16 17.42
C GLN A 273 24.77 0.67 16.81
N VAL A 274 23.87 0.04 16.09
CA VAL A 274 22.69 0.71 15.54
C VAL A 274 21.45 0.25 16.28
N HIS A 275 20.80 1.14 17.00
CA HIS A 275 19.52 0.94 17.66
C HIS A 275 18.43 1.61 16.81
N LEU A 276 17.55 0.84 16.19
CA LEU A 276 16.44 1.36 15.40
C LEU A 276 15.13 1.21 16.18
N ILE A 277 14.37 2.29 16.26
CA ILE A 277 13.06 2.37 16.88
C ILE A 277 12.05 2.83 15.80
N SER A 278 11.08 1.99 15.49
CA SER A 278 9.92 2.39 14.71
C SER A 278 8.83 2.85 15.69
N PRO A 279 8.57 4.17 15.80
CA PRO A 279 7.53 4.71 16.67
C PRO A 279 6.14 4.38 16.12
N ASP A 280 5.08 5.03 16.59
CA ASP A 280 3.78 4.98 15.93
C ASP A 280 3.91 5.42 14.46
N VAL A 281 3.28 4.67 13.55
CA VAL A 281 3.38 4.93 12.12
C VAL A 281 2.00 5.26 11.56
N GLY A 282 1.87 6.47 11.02
CA GLY A 282 0.63 7.00 10.45
C GLY A 282 0.32 6.52 9.04
N GLY A 283 0.43 5.20 8.83
CA GLY A 283 0.24 4.51 7.55
C GLY A 283 1.56 4.19 6.82
N ALA A 284 1.56 3.09 6.09
CA ALA A 284 2.74 2.65 5.33
C ALA A 284 2.40 2.09 3.94
N PHE A 285 1.47 1.14 3.83
CA PHE A 285 0.91 0.58 2.60
C PHE A 285 1.94 0.02 1.60
N GLY A 286 3.12 -0.37 2.10
CA GLY A 286 4.25 -0.82 1.29
C GLY A 286 5.32 0.25 1.04
N ALA A 287 4.97 1.53 1.00
CA ALA A 287 5.89 2.63 0.70
C ALA A 287 7.02 2.78 1.74
N ARG A 288 6.84 2.29 2.97
CA ARG A 288 7.84 2.30 4.05
C ARG A 288 8.50 0.94 4.26
N ALA A 289 8.42 0.03 3.29
CA ALA A 289 9.05 -1.28 3.34
C ALA A 289 10.53 -1.25 2.91
N SER A 290 11.00 -0.18 2.28
CA SER A 290 12.40 0.04 1.89
C SER A 290 12.88 1.36 2.45
N VAL A 291 14.18 1.47 2.77
CA VAL A 291 14.80 2.73 3.14
C VAL A 291 15.08 3.58 1.90
N GLY A 292 14.92 4.89 2.03
CA GLY A 292 15.23 5.87 0.99
C GLY A 292 16.49 6.68 1.30
N ASN A 293 16.79 7.63 0.42
CA ASN A 293 17.97 8.49 0.55
C ASN A 293 18.01 9.20 1.90
N GLU A 294 16.90 9.80 2.32
CA GLU A 294 16.80 10.58 3.53
C GLU A 294 16.95 9.73 4.80
N ASP A 295 16.42 8.50 4.78
CA ASP A 295 16.51 7.55 5.89
C ASP A 295 17.94 7.09 6.18
N LEU A 296 18.84 7.22 5.20
CA LEU A 296 20.25 6.92 5.29
C LEU A 296 21.11 8.16 5.59
N LEU A 297 20.72 9.32 5.01
CA LEU A 297 21.47 10.57 5.16
C LEU A 297 21.32 11.17 6.54
N VAL A 298 20.12 11.12 7.15
CA VAL A 298 19.91 11.66 8.50
C VAL A 298 20.78 10.95 9.55
N PRO A 299 20.87 9.60 9.60
CA PRO A 299 21.82 8.88 10.45
C PRO A 299 23.29 9.21 10.16
N TRP A 300 23.65 9.37 8.88
CA TRP A 300 25.01 9.76 8.50
C TRP A 300 25.39 11.14 9.07
N VAL A 301 24.50 12.13 8.89
CA VAL A 301 24.68 13.49 9.42
C VAL A 301 24.79 13.49 10.95
N ALA A 302 23.90 12.75 11.63
CA ALA A 302 23.92 12.65 13.09
C ALA A 302 25.26 12.10 13.62
N ARG A 303 25.80 11.06 12.98
CA ARG A 303 27.11 10.49 13.31
C ARG A 303 28.26 11.44 13.01
N HIS A 304 28.22 12.11 11.84
CA HIS A 304 29.27 13.04 11.41
C HIS A 304 29.37 14.25 12.35
N LEU A 305 28.24 14.84 12.71
CA LEU A 305 28.16 16.02 13.60
C LEU A 305 28.13 15.65 15.09
N LYS A 306 28.07 14.37 15.43
CA LYS A 306 28.00 13.85 16.82
C LYS A 306 26.84 14.50 17.61
N THR A 307 25.67 14.63 17.01
CA THR A 307 24.51 15.30 17.59
C THR A 307 23.22 14.64 17.16
N ALA A 308 22.10 15.05 17.78
CA ALA A 308 20.77 14.65 17.33
C ALA A 308 20.34 15.48 16.12
N VAL A 309 19.78 14.81 15.10
CA VAL A 309 19.36 15.41 13.83
C VAL A 309 17.99 14.88 13.44
N GLN A 310 17.11 15.75 12.93
CA GLN A 310 15.76 15.39 12.47
C GLN A 310 15.47 15.97 11.09
N TRP A 311 14.85 15.15 10.26
CA TRP A 311 14.17 15.53 9.02
C TRP A 311 12.70 15.16 9.08
N VAL A 312 11.84 16.03 8.56
CA VAL A 312 10.42 15.79 8.38
C VAL A 312 10.00 16.36 7.04
N ALA A 313 9.50 15.49 6.16
CA ALA A 313 9.02 15.88 4.85
C ALA A 313 7.77 16.78 4.93
N THR A 314 7.62 17.68 3.95
CA THR A 314 6.31 18.26 3.63
C THR A 314 5.51 17.27 2.77
N ARG A 315 4.20 17.45 2.66
CA ARG A 315 3.38 16.63 1.76
C ARG A 315 3.83 16.75 0.29
N SER A 316 4.16 17.96 -0.16
CA SER A 316 4.67 18.18 -1.53
C SER A 316 6.02 17.49 -1.74
N GLU A 317 6.89 17.50 -0.72
CA GLU A 317 8.17 16.79 -0.79
C GLU A 317 7.98 15.26 -0.85
N ASP A 318 6.98 14.72 -0.14
CA ASP A 318 6.62 13.30 -0.22
C ASP A 318 6.04 12.89 -1.58
N LEU A 319 5.20 13.73 -2.19
CA LEU A 319 4.70 13.49 -3.54
C LEU A 319 5.81 13.58 -4.58
N LEU A 320 6.76 14.52 -4.41
CA LEU A 320 7.85 14.77 -5.34
C LEU A 320 8.91 13.65 -5.33
N ALA A 321 9.34 13.21 -4.15
CA ALA A 321 10.51 12.37 -3.96
C ALA A 321 10.21 11.03 -3.27
N GLY A 322 8.98 10.82 -2.80
CA GLY A 322 8.56 9.57 -2.18
C GLY A 322 8.45 8.43 -3.19
N MET A 323 8.56 7.19 -2.69
CA MET A 323 8.37 6.00 -3.50
C MET A 323 6.91 5.90 -3.94
N GLN A 324 6.72 5.64 -5.24
CA GLN A 324 5.42 5.49 -5.89
C GLN A 324 5.06 4.01 -6.03
N GLY A 325 3.84 3.73 -6.45
CA GLY A 325 3.37 2.39 -6.78
C GLY A 325 2.69 2.33 -8.14
N ARG A 326 2.28 1.13 -8.57
CA ARG A 326 1.69 0.87 -9.88
C ARG A 326 2.68 1.19 -11.01
N GLY A 327 2.25 1.86 -12.10
CA GLY A 327 3.10 2.17 -13.24
C GLY A 327 3.29 0.96 -14.15
N SER A 328 2.20 0.49 -14.79
CA SER A 328 2.24 -0.64 -15.71
C SER A 328 1.40 -0.40 -16.97
N GLU A 329 1.91 -0.88 -18.10
CA GLU A 329 1.19 -1.07 -19.35
C GLU A 329 1.05 -2.57 -19.57
N MET A 330 -0.17 -3.04 -19.82
CA MET A 330 -0.47 -4.46 -19.94
C MET A 330 -1.26 -4.70 -21.21
N THR A 331 -0.88 -5.74 -21.95
CA THR A 331 -1.65 -6.29 -23.07
C THR A 331 -2.07 -7.71 -22.74
N GLY A 332 -3.24 -8.10 -23.19
CA GLY A 332 -3.72 -9.46 -22.97
C GLY A 332 -4.61 -9.95 -24.10
N ARG A 333 -4.53 -11.25 -24.38
CA ARG A 333 -5.42 -11.97 -25.30
C ARG A 333 -5.91 -13.23 -24.61
N LEU A 334 -7.24 -13.36 -24.47
CA LEU A 334 -7.87 -14.56 -23.95
C LEU A 334 -8.52 -15.32 -25.11
N THR A 335 -8.15 -16.60 -25.27
CA THR A 335 -8.68 -17.52 -26.26
C THR A 335 -9.63 -18.51 -25.60
N PHE A 336 -10.79 -18.77 -26.21
CA PHE A 336 -11.85 -19.61 -25.67
C PHE A 336 -12.66 -20.30 -26.80
N ASN A 337 -13.44 -21.32 -26.44
CA ASN A 337 -14.34 -21.97 -27.39
C ASN A 337 -15.76 -21.39 -27.38
N ALA A 338 -16.61 -21.83 -28.27
CA ALA A 338 -17.98 -21.33 -28.39
C ALA A 338 -18.84 -21.57 -27.13
N GLU A 339 -18.52 -22.58 -26.33
CA GLU A 339 -19.17 -22.87 -25.06
C GLU A 339 -18.64 -22.01 -23.92
N GLY A 340 -17.70 -21.07 -24.18
CA GLY A 340 -17.11 -20.17 -23.19
C GLY A 340 -16.08 -20.83 -22.27
N LYS A 341 -15.46 -21.95 -22.70
CA LYS A 341 -14.33 -22.54 -21.96
C LYS A 341 -13.02 -21.90 -22.39
N MET A 342 -12.24 -21.41 -21.45
CA MET A 342 -10.93 -20.81 -21.68
C MET A 342 -9.94 -21.87 -22.21
N LEU A 343 -9.20 -21.51 -23.23
CA LEU A 343 -8.22 -22.38 -23.90
C LEU A 343 -6.79 -21.83 -23.75
N GLY A 344 -6.60 -20.52 -23.71
CA GLY A 344 -5.28 -19.92 -23.57
C GLY A 344 -5.32 -18.45 -23.17
N LEU A 345 -4.28 -18.02 -22.47
CA LEU A 345 -4.03 -16.63 -22.10
C LEU A 345 -2.64 -16.22 -22.58
N GLN A 346 -2.57 -15.16 -23.39
CA GLN A 346 -1.33 -14.46 -23.73
C GLN A 346 -1.33 -13.12 -23.01
N ALA A 347 -0.20 -12.73 -22.41
CA ALA A 347 -0.07 -11.46 -21.71
C ALA A 347 1.31 -10.85 -21.88
N GLY A 348 1.35 -9.55 -22.19
CA GLY A 348 2.54 -8.71 -22.15
C GLY A 348 2.44 -7.72 -20.99
N LEU A 349 3.44 -7.75 -20.11
CA LEU A 349 3.47 -6.91 -18.90
C LEU A 349 4.68 -5.99 -18.95
N HIS A 350 4.48 -4.68 -19.04
CA HIS A 350 5.55 -3.70 -18.98
C HIS A 350 5.39 -2.83 -17.74
N PHE A 351 6.35 -2.92 -16.79
CA PHE A 351 6.40 -2.12 -15.58
C PHE A 351 7.50 -1.07 -15.66
N THR A 352 7.22 0.15 -15.18
CA THR A 352 8.23 1.20 -15.03
C THR A 352 8.70 1.25 -13.57
N LEU A 353 10.02 1.36 -13.33
CA LEU A 353 10.60 1.27 -11.98
C LEU A 353 11.16 2.60 -11.45
N GLY A 354 11.24 3.64 -12.30
CA GLY A 354 11.84 4.91 -11.94
C GLY A 354 13.36 4.90 -11.99
N ALA A 355 13.98 5.96 -11.46
CA ALA A 355 15.40 6.23 -11.61
C ALA A 355 16.29 5.29 -10.80
N TRP A 356 15.83 4.87 -9.61
CA TRP A 356 16.55 3.91 -8.78
C TRP A 356 15.59 2.81 -8.26
N LEU A 357 16.18 1.74 -7.74
CA LEU A 357 15.45 0.51 -7.43
C LEU A 357 15.42 0.28 -5.92
N PRO A 358 14.31 0.57 -5.23
CA PRO A 358 14.10 0.16 -3.85
C PRO A 358 14.20 -1.36 -3.67
N PHE A 359 14.43 -1.82 -2.44
CA PHE A 359 14.61 -3.24 -2.13
C PHE A 359 13.56 -4.16 -2.78
N SER A 360 12.32 -3.72 -2.90
CA SER A 360 11.21 -4.52 -3.42
C SER A 360 10.73 -4.09 -4.82
N ALA A 361 11.54 -3.37 -5.59
CA ALA A 361 11.13 -2.78 -6.88
C ALA A 361 10.62 -3.79 -7.92
N VAL A 362 11.17 -5.02 -7.97
CA VAL A 362 10.76 -6.05 -8.96
C VAL A 362 9.55 -6.88 -8.51
N VAL A 363 9.07 -6.71 -7.28
CA VAL A 363 7.93 -7.47 -6.74
C VAL A 363 6.64 -7.27 -7.54
N PRO A 364 6.26 -6.05 -7.98
CA PRO A 364 5.04 -5.85 -8.75
C PRO A 364 5.01 -6.66 -10.05
N LEU A 365 6.07 -6.60 -10.86
CA LEU A 365 6.17 -7.40 -12.10
C LEU A 365 6.11 -8.90 -11.81
N ARG A 366 6.95 -9.38 -10.86
CA ARG A 366 6.98 -10.79 -10.47
C ARG A 366 5.60 -11.27 -10.03
N ASN A 367 4.91 -10.51 -9.19
CA ASN A 367 3.60 -10.91 -8.70
C ASN A 367 2.54 -10.90 -9.81
N ALA A 368 2.51 -9.87 -10.65
CA ALA A 368 1.57 -9.81 -11.77
C ALA A 368 1.72 -11.04 -12.69
N ALA A 369 2.94 -11.37 -13.08
CA ALA A 369 3.20 -12.50 -13.97
C ALA A 369 2.83 -13.86 -13.35
N ARG A 370 3.22 -14.09 -12.07
CA ARG A 370 3.04 -15.40 -11.43
C ARG A 370 1.61 -15.72 -11.03
N ILE A 371 0.75 -14.73 -10.76
CA ILE A 371 -0.63 -14.96 -10.33
C ILE A 371 -1.65 -14.95 -11.46
N LEU A 372 -1.27 -14.58 -12.67
CA LEU A 372 -2.09 -14.87 -13.84
C LEU A 372 -2.15 -16.37 -14.07
N PRO A 373 -3.29 -16.95 -14.36
CA PRO A 373 -4.59 -16.41 -14.76
C PRO A 373 -5.59 -16.19 -13.60
N GLY A 374 -5.16 -15.97 -12.36
CA GLY A 374 -6.06 -15.78 -11.23
C GLY A 374 -6.76 -17.09 -10.79
N PRO A 375 -8.06 -17.07 -10.44
CA PRO A 375 -8.79 -18.25 -9.96
C PRO A 375 -9.27 -19.18 -11.07
N TYR A 376 -8.76 -19.02 -12.29
CA TYR A 376 -9.26 -19.74 -13.47
C TYR A 376 -8.34 -20.87 -13.92
N GLN A 377 -8.94 -21.91 -14.48
CA GLN A 377 -8.22 -22.98 -15.18
C GLN A 377 -7.98 -22.57 -16.64
N VAL A 378 -6.73 -22.27 -16.97
CA VAL A 378 -6.31 -21.93 -18.33
C VAL A 378 -5.18 -22.88 -18.75
N PRO A 379 -5.40 -23.77 -19.75
CA PRO A 379 -4.44 -24.81 -20.07
C PRO A 379 -3.20 -24.31 -20.83
N HIS A 380 -3.29 -23.18 -21.53
CA HIS A 380 -2.15 -22.58 -22.22
C HIS A 380 -1.88 -21.17 -21.68
N LEU A 381 -0.65 -20.92 -21.28
CA LEU A 381 -0.16 -19.62 -20.83
C LEU A 381 1.04 -19.20 -21.66
N ASP A 382 1.04 -17.93 -22.08
CA ASP A 382 2.12 -17.28 -22.82
C ASP A 382 2.26 -15.86 -22.25
N ILE A 383 3.03 -15.74 -21.15
CA ILE A 383 3.15 -14.52 -20.36
C ILE A 383 4.58 -14.03 -20.43
N ASP A 384 4.76 -12.84 -21.00
CA ASP A 384 6.01 -12.11 -21.04
C ASP A 384 5.92 -10.85 -20.18
N GLY A 385 6.94 -10.64 -19.37
CA GLY A 385 7.02 -9.46 -18.50
C GLY A 385 8.39 -8.82 -18.56
N LEU A 386 8.41 -7.49 -18.60
CA LEU A 386 9.63 -6.71 -18.52
C LEU A 386 9.45 -5.50 -17.60
N ALA A 387 10.55 -5.03 -17.03
CA ALA A 387 10.58 -3.78 -16.27
C ALA A 387 11.73 -2.90 -16.75
N THR A 388 11.42 -1.61 -16.95
CA THR A 388 12.37 -0.61 -17.46
C THR A 388 12.59 0.53 -16.46
N ARG A 389 13.72 1.22 -16.59
CA ARG A 389 13.96 2.47 -15.86
C ARG A 389 13.15 3.63 -16.46
N ALA A 390 12.95 4.68 -15.66
CA ALA A 390 12.44 5.97 -16.11
C ALA A 390 13.07 7.09 -15.27
N ASN A 391 13.17 8.30 -15.81
CA ASN A 391 13.64 9.48 -15.11
C ASN A 391 12.52 10.10 -14.24
N ALA A 392 11.97 9.28 -13.33
CA ALA A 392 10.91 9.61 -12.40
C ALA A 392 11.22 9.05 -11.02
N ALA A 393 10.48 9.46 -10.00
CA ALA A 393 10.60 8.90 -8.66
C ALA A 393 10.49 7.37 -8.67
N PRO A 394 11.16 6.66 -7.73
CA PRO A 394 11.22 5.20 -7.73
C PRO A 394 9.85 4.56 -7.53
N VAL A 395 9.61 3.44 -8.19
CA VAL A 395 8.48 2.56 -7.92
C VAL A 395 8.88 1.49 -6.92
N ASN A 396 8.05 1.31 -5.90
CA ASN A 396 8.19 0.26 -4.88
C ASN A 396 6.88 -0.54 -4.79
N ILE A 397 6.82 -1.43 -3.83
CA ILE A 397 5.55 -2.06 -3.50
C ILE A 397 4.55 -1.01 -2.99
N TYR A 398 3.34 -1.11 -3.50
CA TYR A 398 2.16 -0.42 -3.01
C TYR A 398 1.05 -1.45 -2.86
N ARG A 399 0.27 -1.38 -1.80
CA ARG A 399 -0.78 -2.32 -1.38
C ARG A 399 -1.35 -3.13 -2.52
N GLY A 400 -1.08 -4.45 -2.53
CA GLY A 400 -1.41 -5.34 -3.65
C GLY A 400 -0.24 -5.71 -4.57
N ALA A 401 0.67 -4.79 -4.89
CA ALA A 401 1.95 -5.00 -5.61
C ALA A 401 1.88 -6.03 -6.76
N GLY A 402 1.32 -5.63 -7.89
CA GLY A 402 1.15 -6.47 -9.09
C GLY A 402 -0.14 -7.32 -9.11
N ARG A 403 -0.75 -7.58 -7.94
CA ARG A 403 -2.01 -8.34 -7.86
C ARG A 403 -3.21 -7.55 -8.43
N PRO A 404 -3.37 -6.25 -8.15
CA PRO A 404 -4.42 -5.45 -8.79
C PRO A 404 -4.28 -5.39 -10.31
N GLU A 405 -3.05 -5.33 -10.82
CA GLU A 405 -2.74 -5.31 -12.23
C GLU A 405 -3.16 -6.64 -12.89
N ALA A 406 -2.78 -7.77 -12.29
CA ALA A 406 -3.17 -9.09 -12.79
C ALA A 406 -4.69 -9.30 -12.76
N ALA A 407 -5.34 -8.94 -11.64
CA ALA A 407 -6.80 -9.02 -11.52
C ALA A 407 -7.50 -8.13 -12.56
N LEU A 408 -7.02 -6.91 -12.77
CA LEU A 408 -7.57 -5.99 -13.76
C LEU A 408 -7.47 -6.55 -15.17
N LEU A 409 -6.31 -7.11 -15.55
CA LEU A 409 -6.10 -7.67 -16.88
C LEU A 409 -7.01 -8.88 -17.14
N ILE A 410 -6.97 -9.88 -16.25
CA ILE A 410 -7.73 -11.13 -16.48
C ILE A 410 -9.24 -10.89 -16.37
N GLU A 411 -9.73 -10.11 -15.41
CA GLU A 411 -11.14 -9.88 -15.21
C GLU A 411 -11.76 -9.01 -16.32
N THR A 412 -10.97 -8.11 -16.92
CA THR A 412 -11.35 -7.36 -18.12
C THR A 412 -11.50 -8.29 -19.33
N LEU A 413 -10.55 -9.20 -19.54
CA LEU A 413 -10.61 -10.17 -20.64
C LEU A 413 -11.79 -11.15 -20.48
N VAL A 414 -12.03 -11.60 -19.25
CA VAL A 414 -13.17 -12.47 -18.91
C VAL A 414 -14.51 -11.80 -19.20
N GLU A 415 -14.65 -10.55 -18.86
CA GLU A 415 -15.86 -9.77 -19.13
C GLU A 415 -16.10 -9.60 -20.64
N LYS A 416 -15.04 -9.30 -21.41
CA LYS A 416 -15.10 -9.22 -22.89
C LYS A 416 -15.46 -10.56 -23.52
N ALA A 417 -14.86 -11.66 -23.04
CA ALA A 417 -15.12 -13.01 -23.55
C ALA A 417 -16.57 -13.44 -23.27
N ALA A 418 -17.10 -13.17 -22.08
CA ALA A 418 -18.48 -13.46 -21.74
C ALA A 418 -19.45 -12.76 -22.71
N ARG A 419 -19.22 -11.48 -23.01
CA ARG A 419 -20.03 -10.72 -23.98
C ARG A 419 -19.93 -11.30 -25.37
N GLN A 420 -18.76 -11.67 -25.87
CA GLN A 420 -18.57 -12.24 -27.19
C GLN A 420 -19.27 -13.60 -27.33
N CYS A 421 -19.28 -14.41 -26.26
CA CYS A 421 -20.05 -15.66 -26.21
C CYS A 421 -21.55 -15.46 -25.99
N GLN A 422 -22.02 -14.24 -25.76
CA GLN A 422 -23.38 -13.92 -25.33
C GLN A 422 -23.80 -14.68 -24.05
N LEU A 423 -22.85 -14.94 -23.17
CA LEU A 423 -23.05 -15.56 -21.87
C LEU A 423 -23.15 -14.46 -20.77
N ASP A 424 -23.93 -14.78 -19.73
CA ASP A 424 -23.86 -13.96 -18.52
C ASP A 424 -22.44 -14.01 -17.93
N PRO A 425 -21.88 -12.86 -17.47
CA PRO A 425 -20.54 -12.83 -16.89
C PRO A 425 -20.33 -13.77 -15.70
N VAL A 426 -21.37 -14.06 -14.93
CA VAL A 426 -21.33 -15.03 -13.83
C VAL A 426 -21.19 -16.45 -14.39
N GLU A 427 -21.98 -16.79 -15.42
CA GLU A 427 -21.95 -18.10 -16.04
C GLU A 427 -20.60 -18.40 -16.71
N PHE A 428 -20.02 -17.43 -17.44
CA PHE A 428 -18.70 -17.59 -18.06
C PHE A 428 -17.63 -17.89 -16.99
N ARG A 429 -17.66 -17.17 -15.85
CA ARG A 429 -16.74 -17.41 -14.73
C ARG A 429 -16.94 -18.80 -14.14
N GLN A 430 -18.16 -19.20 -13.83
CA GLN A 430 -18.48 -20.52 -13.25
C GLN A 430 -17.93 -21.69 -14.09
N ARG A 431 -17.95 -21.57 -15.42
CA ARG A 431 -17.44 -22.59 -16.33
C ARG A 431 -15.92 -22.77 -16.23
N ASN A 432 -15.19 -21.77 -15.73
CA ASN A 432 -13.73 -21.70 -15.82
C ASN A 432 -13.02 -21.67 -14.45
N LEU A 433 -13.75 -21.52 -13.34
CA LEU A 433 -13.15 -21.51 -12.02
C LEU A 433 -12.48 -22.83 -11.66
N ILE A 434 -11.39 -22.74 -10.90
CA ILE A 434 -10.75 -23.90 -10.26
C ILE A 434 -11.74 -24.50 -9.26
N PRO A 435 -12.11 -25.78 -9.38
CA PRO A 435 -13.05 -26.41 -8.46
C PRO A 435 -12.39 -26.69 -7.10
N PRO A 436 -13.16 -26.69 -5.98
CA PRO A 436 -12.60 -26.88 -4.65
C PRO A 436 -11.93 -28.24 -4.45
N GLU A 437 -12.36 -29.26 -5.20
CA GLU A 437 -11.80 -30.63 -5.15
C GLU A 437 -10.37 -30.69 -5.73
N ALA A 438 -9.96 -29.68 -6.50
CA ALA A 438 -8.61 -29.59 -7.05
C ALA A 438 -7.59 -29.01 -6.05
N MET A 439 -8.06 -28.52 -4.89
CA MET A 439 -7.15 -27.92 -3.89
C MET A 439 -6.38 -28.99 -3.09
N PRO A 440 -5.08 -28.79 -2.81
CA PRO A 440 -4.24 -27.68 -3.29
C PRO A 440 -3.97 -27.74 -4.80
N TYR A 441 -4.12 -26.61 -5.49
CA TYR A 441 -4.03 -26.53 -6.95
C TYR A 441 -2.70 -25.87 -7.38
N THR A 442 -1.98 -26.53 -8.28
CA THR A 442 -0.79 -25.94 -8.92
C THR A 442 -1.20 -25.24 -10.21
N SER A 443 -1.02 -23.94 -10.28
CA SER A 443 -1.31 -23.13 -11.48
C SER A 443 -0.32 -23.42 -12.61
N GLY A 444 -0.65 -22.99 -13.83
CA GLY A 444 0.27 -23.06 -14.96
C GLY A 444 1.56 -22.24 -14.77
N THR A 445 1.55 -21.25 -13.88
CA THR A 445 2.74 -20.46 -13.52
C THR A 445 3.59 -21.11 -12.42
N GLY A 446 3.18 -22.28 -11.92
CA GLY A 446 3.89 -23.05 -10.89
C GLY A 446 3.52 -22.68 -9.45
N GLU A 447 2.55 -21.80 -9.23
CA GLU A 447 2.09 -21.42 -7.90
C GLU A 447 1.14 -22.47 -7.29
N CYS A 448 1.32 -22.76 -6.01
CA CYS A 448 0.50 -23.71 -5.27
C CYS A 448 -0.54 -22.97 -4.41
N LEU A 449 -1.79 -22.93 -4.89
CA LEU A 449 -2.93 -22.40 -4.16
C LEU A 449 -3.32 -23.40 -3.08
N ASP A 450 -3.20 -23.03 -1.82
CA ASP A 450 -3.32 -23.95 -0.68
C ASP A 450 -4.76 -24.36 -0.36
N SER A 451 -5.72 -23.47 -0.60
CA SER A 451 -7.13 -23.65 -0.29
C SER A 451 -8.00 -22.63 -1.03
N GLY A 452 -9.25 -22.94 -1.29
CA GLY A 452 -10.20 -22.00 -1.92
C GLY A 452 -11.50 -22.67 -2.36
N HIS A 453 -12.57 -21.88 -2.40
CA HIS A 453 -13.88 -22.25 -2.93
C HIS A 453 -14.46 -21.09 -3.75
N TYR A 454 -13.83 -20.81 -4.89
CA TYR A 454 -14.13 -19.62 -5.72
C TYR A 454 -15.56 -19.57 -6.24
N ALA A 455 -16.11 -20.74 -6.63
CA ALA A 455 -17.50 -20.84 -7.08
C ALA A 455 -18.50 -20.46 -5.99
N LEU A 456 -18.22 -20.83 -4.72
CA LEU A 456 -19.07 -20.46 -3.58
C LEU A 456 -18.99 -18.96 -3.29
N ALA A 457 -17.78 -18.36 -3.37
CA ALA A 457 -17.61 -16.92 -3.19
C ALA A 457 -18.42 -16.13 -4.24
N LEU A 458 -18.36 -16.54 -5.49
CA LEU A 458 -19.15 -15.95 -6.58
C LEU A 458 -20.66 -16.12 -6.33
N ALA A 459 -21.11 -17.32 -5.96
CA ALA A 459 -22.51 -17.60 -5.68
C ALA A 459 -23.06 -16.74 -4.53
N GLN A 460 -22.32 -16.65 -3.41
CA GLN A 460 -22.71 -15.82 -2.26
C GLN A 460 -22.72 -14.33 -2.59
N ALA A 461 -21.74 -13.84 -3.36
CA ALA A 461 -21.74 -12.45 -3.81
C ALA A 461 -22.98 -12.14 -4.68
N CYS A 462 -23.33 -13.04 -5.62
CA CYS A 462 -24.51 -12.89 -6.47
C CYS A 462 -25.82 -12.94 -5.66
N GLU A 463 -25.93 -13.86 -4.71
CA GLU A 463 -27.11 -13.98 -3.84
C GLU A 463 -27.31 -12.71 -3.02
N ARG A 464 -26.26 -12.24 -2.31
CA ARG A 464 -26.32 -11.05 -1.44
C ARG A 464 -26.56 -9.77 -2.23
N PHE A 465 -25.95 -9.64 -3.39
CA PHE A 465 -26.19 -8.52 -4.31
C PHE A 465 -27.57 -8.58 -4.95
N GLN A 466 -28.28 -9.70 -4.85
CA GLN A 466 -29.53 -9.98 -5.57
C GLN A 466 -29.34 -9.84 -7.09
N TYR A 467 -28.28 -10.43 -7.62
CA TYR A 467 -27.76 -10.19 -8.97
C TYR A 467 -28.83 -10.21 -10.06
N THR A 468 -29.69 -11.23 -10.12
CA THR A 468 -30.76 -11.33 -11.13
C THR A 468 -31.76 -10.17 -11.06
N GLN A 469 -32.16 -9.78 -9.84
CA GLN A 469 -33.07 -8.65 -9.63
C GLN A 469 -32.40 -7.32 -10.02
N GLN A 470 -31.14 -7.15 -9.65
CA GLN A 470 -30.37 -5.94 -10.00
C GLN A 470 -30.14 -5.83 -11.51
N ARG A 471 -29.92 -6.95 -12.22
CA ARG A 471 -29.87 -6.97 -13.70
C ARG A 471 -31.21 -6.54 -14.33
N ALA A 472 -32.33 -7.02 -13.80
CA ALA A 472 -33.64 -6.59 -14.29
C ALA A 472 -33.87 -5.09 -14.04
N GLN A 473 -33.50 -4.58 -12.87
CA GLN A 473 -33.59 -3.12 -12.57
C GLN A 473 -32.67 -2.31 -13.48
N GLN A 474 -31.46 -2.75 -13.74
CA GLN A 474 -30.55 -2.11 -14.67
C GLN A 474 -31.17 -1.94 -16.06
N GLN A 475 -31.82 -2.98 -16.59
CA GLN A 475 -32.51 -2.91 -17.89
C GLN A 475 -33.63 -1.86 -17.91
N LEU A 476 -34.39 -1.79 -16.82
CA LEU A 476 -35.45 -0.78 -16.69
C LEU A 476 -34.90 0.65 -16.65
N ARG A 477 -33.83 0.87 -15.89
CA ARG A 477 -33.16 2.17 -15.78
C ARG A 477 -32.52 2.59 -17.11
N ARG A 478 -31.90 1.65 -17.83
CA ARG A 478 -31.37 1.89 -19.19
C ARG A 478 -32.46 2.25 -20.19
N ALA A 479 -33.62 1.61 -20.12
CA ALA A 479 -34.77 1.97 -20.92
C ALA A 479 -35.30 3.39 -20.63
N GLN A 480 -35.00 3.95 -19.46
CA GLN A 480 -35.30 5.33 -19.07
C GLN A 480 -34.20 6.32 -19.44
N GLY A 481 -33.15 5.88 -20.12
CA GLY A 481 -32.02 6.70 -20.57
C GLY A 481 -30.86 6.82 -19.55
N GLU A 482 -30.88 6.08 -18.42
CA GLU A 482 -29.79 6.11 -17.46
C GLU A 482 -28.62 5.25 -17.94
N CYS A 483 -27.39 5.74 -17.73
CA CYS A 483 -26.16 5.02 -18.01
C CYS A 483 -25.70 4.26 -16.76
N VAL A 484 -26.22 3.04 -16.57
CA VAL A 484 -25.95 2.21 -15.38
C VAL A 484 -25.26 0.92 -15.76
N GLY A 485 -24.18 0.57 -15.05
CA GLY A 485 -23.40 -0.65 -15.24
C GLY A 485 -23.24 -1.48 -13.97
N MET A 486 -23.06 -2.78 -14.18
CA MET A 486 -22.73 -3.74 -13.15
C MET A 486 -21.46 -4.48 -13.56
N GLY A 487 -20.45 -4.48 -12.69
CA GLY A 487 -19.19 -5.17 -12.91
C GLY A 487 -18.88 -6.08 -11.75
N LEU A 488 -18.24 -7.20 -12.06
CA LEU A 488 -17.79 -8.12 -11.04
C LEU A 488 -16.34 -8.52 -11.29
N ALA A 489 -15.63 -8.90 -10.22
CA ALA A 489 -14.29 -9.43 -10.29
C ALA A 489 -14.07 -10.45 -9.18
N LEU A 490 -13.38 -11.54 -9.52
CA LEU A 490 -12.75 -12.41 -8.55
C LEU A 490 -11.27 -12.07 -8.43
N TYR A 491 -10.69 -12.34 -7.29
CA TYR A 491 -9.26 -12.15 -7.07
C TYR A 491 -8.68 -13.24 -6.16
N ILE A 492 -7.38 -13.45 -6.29
CA ILE A 492 -6.57 -14.26 -5.38
C ILE A 492 -5.44 -13.40 -4.84
N GLU A 493 -5.04 -13.65 -3.58
CA GLU A 493 -3.97 -12.94 -2.90
C GLU A 493 -3.01 -13.94 -2.26
N PRO A 494 -1.79 -14.13 -2.82
CA PRO A 494 -0.72 -14.81 -2.09
C PRO A 494 -0.27 -13.93 -0.90
N CYS A 495 -0.54 -14.39 0.31
CA CYS A 495 -0.06 -13.77 1.54
C CYS A 495 1.39 -14.19 1.75
N GLY A 496 2.30 -13.25 2.03
CA GLY A 496 3.73 -13.51 1.99
C GLY A 496 4.20 -14.72 2.80
N GLN A 497 5.24 -15.34 2.33
CA GLN A 497 5.91 -16.49 2.92
C GLN A 497 7.14 -16.11 3.75
N GLY A 498 7.84 -17.10 4.30
CA GLY A 498 9.08 -16.95 5.06
C GLY A 498 8.83 -17.04 6.56
N TRP A 499 9.51 -16.23 7.35
CA TRP A 499 9.54 -16.40 8.79
C TRP A 499 9.27 -15.09 9.56
N GLU A 500 8.79 -15.26 10.79
CA GLU A 500 8.76 -14.23 11.84
C GLU A 500 9.21 -14.83 13.15
N SER A 501 9.68 -13.98 14.07
CA SER A 501 9.96 -14.40 15.43
C SER A 501 9.15 -13.61 16.45
N ALA A 502 8.93 -14.26 17.59
CA ALA A 502 8.27 -13.69 18.75
C ALA A 502 8.91 -14.22 20.03
N ARG A 503 9.00 -13.36 21.04
CA ARG A 503 9.39 -13.72 22.38
C ARG A 503 8.23 -13.44 23.33
N VAL A 504 7.89 -14.43 24.16
CA VAL A 504 6.87 -14.33 25.23
C VAL A 504 7.56 -14.52 26.57
N THR A 505 7.39 -13.54 27.46
CA THR A 505 7.86 -13.62 28.83
C THR A 505 6.67 -13.53 29.78
N TRP A 506 6.42 -14.59 30.54
CA TRP A 506 5.38 -14.63 31.57
C TRP A 506 6.02 -14.29 32.92
N HIS A 507 5.83 -13.04 33.35
CA HIS A 507 6.51 -12.51 34.54
C HIS A 507 5.87 -13.00 35.86
N ASP A 508 4.53 -13.01 35.91
CA ASP A 508 3.72 -13.42 37.04
C ASP A 508 2.25 -13.64 36.63
N ALA A 509 1.35 -13.83 37.61
CA ALA A 509 -0.08 -14.09 37.34
C ALA A 509 -0.80 -12.94 36.57
N HIS A 510 -0.28 -11.74 36.61
CA HIS A 510 -0.91 -10.51 36.09
C HIS A 510 -0.09 -9.77 35.02
N HIS A 511 1.08 -10.29 34.67
CA HIS A 511 1.94 -9.61 33.69
C HIS A 511 2.60 -10.60 32.73
N VAL A 512 2.30 -10.40 31.44
CA VAL A 512 2.93 -11.12 30.32
C VAL A 512 3.40 -10.09 29.31
N THR A 513 4.62 -10.20 28.86
CA THR A 513 5.16 -9.40 27.75
C THR A 513 5.29 -10.25 26.49
N VAL A 514 4.77 -9.77 25.36
CA VAL A 514 5.02 -10.35 24.04
C VAL A 514 5.77 -9.34 23.18
N ALA A 515 6.94 -9.73 22.66
CA ALA A 515 7.73 -8.94 21.73
C ALA A 515 7.71 -9.61 20.35
N SER A 516 7.38 -8.85 19.30
CA SER A 516 7.26 -9.35 17.93
C SER A 516 8.24 -8.64 16.99
N GLY A 517 8.85 -9.40 16.07
CA GLY A 517 9.64 -8.87 14.96
C GLY A 517 8.81 -8.13 13.89
N SER A 518 7.47 -8.27 13.93
CA SER A 518 6.53 -7.64 12.98
C SER A 518 5.88 -6.39 13.61
N PRO A 519 6.27 -5.16 13.20
CA PRO A 519 5.77 -3.91 13.79
C PRO A 519 4.33 -3.59 13.33
N ALA A 520 3.71 -2.60 13.99
CA ALA A 520 2.40 -2.07 13.62
C ALA A 520 2.53 -0.78 12.80
N GLN A 521 1.57 -0.54 11.87
CA GLN A 521 1.40 0.71 11.13
C GLN A 521 -0.09 1.15 11.12
N GLY A 522 -0.83 0.80 12.19
CA GLY A 522 -2.25 1.12 12.35
C GLY A 522 -3.21 -0.04 12.11
N GLN A 523 -2.74 -1.24 11.76
CA GLN A 523 -3.58 -2.42 11.46
C GLN A 523 -4.01 -3.22 12.70
N GLY A 524 -3.74 -2.75 13.94
CA GLY A 524 -4.28 -3.33 15.18
C GLY A 524 -3.51 -4.52 15.73
N HIS A 525 -2.20 -4.59 15.53
CA HIS A 525 -1.37 -5.71 16.03
C HIS A 525 -1.33 -5.78 17.56
N VAL A 526 -1.34 -4.65 18.29
CA VAL A 526 -1.38 -4.66 19.76
C VAL A 526 -2.62 -5.40 20.25
N THR A 527 -3.78 -5.12 19.66
CA THR A 527 -5.03 -5.80 19.99
C THR A 527 -4.97 -7.29 19.63
N THR A 528 -4.56 -7.62 18.40
CA THR A 528 -4.54 -9.01 17.92
C THR A 528 -3.55 -9.88 18.68
N TYR A 529 -2.32 -9.38 18.91
CA TYR A 529 -1.27 -10.13 19.59
C TYR A 529 -1.57 -10.32 21.09
N ALA A 530 -2.13 -9.30 21.76
CA ALA A 530 -2.59 -9.44 23.12
C ALA A 530 -3.70 -10.50 23.26
N GLN A 531 -4.64 -10.54 22.29
CA GLN A 531 -5.69 -11.55 22.25
C GLN A 531 -5.12 -12.97 22.09
N LEU A 532 -4.18 -13.16 21.15
CA LEU A 532 -3.56 -14.47 20.91
C LEU A 532 -2.84 -14.99 22.15
N VAL A 533 -2.09 -14.14 22.85
CA VAL A 533 -1.41 -14.50 24.10
C VAL A 533 -2.43 -14.83 25.19
N ALA A 534 -3.44 -13.97 25.37
CA ALA A 534 -4.48 -14.15 26.37
C ALA A 534 -5.26 -15.46 26.17
N ASP A 535 -5.66 -15.75 24.93
CA ASP A 535 -6.39 -16.98 24.59
C ASP A 535 -5.52 -18.23 24.77
N THR A 536 -4.24 -18.15 24.45
CA THR A 536 -3.33 -19.31 24.54
C THR A 536 -2.90 -19.60 25.98
N LEU A 537 -2.56 -18.56 26.77
CA LEU A 537 -2.08 -18.74 28.14
C LEU A 537 -3.22 -18.80 29.18
N GLY A 538 -4.45 -18.44 28.81
CA GLY A 538 -5.60 -18.37 29.75
C GLY A 538 -5.50 -17.18 30.71
N VAL A 539 -4.93 -16.05 30.27
CA VAL A 539 -4.81 -14.79 31.03
C VAL A 539 -5.73 -13.72 30.46
N GLU A 540 -5.98 -12.65 31.23
CA GLU A 540 -6.72 -11.51 30.71
C GLU A 540 -5.89 -10.73 29.69
N ALA A 541 -6.48 -10.30 28.58
CA ALA A 541 -5.79 -9.50 27.56
C ALA A 541 -5.21 -8.19 28.13
N GLY A 542 -5.82 -7.62 29.17
CA GLY A 542 -5.32 -6.44 29.88
C GLY A 542 -3.98 -6.64 30.58
N HIS A 543 -3.62 -7.88 30.90
CA HIS A 543 -2.35 -8.25 31.52
C HIS A 543 -1.21 -8.47 30.51
N VAL A 544 -1.51 -8.35 29.20
CA VAL A 544 -0.52 -8.57 28.13
C VAL A 544 0.01 -7.23 27.62
N GLU A 545 1.30 -7.00 27.79
CA GLU A 545 2.04 -5.92 27.19
C GLU A 545 2.61 -6.38 25.84
N VAL A 546 2.44 -5.56 24.80
CA VAL A 546 2.90 -5.88 23.44
C VAL A 546 4.00 -4.90 23.02
N LEU A 547 5.18 -5.44 22.73
CA LEU A 547 6.37 -4.71 22.29
C LEU A 547 6.61 -4.96 20.80
N MET A 548 6.81 -3.89 20.04
CA MET A 548 7.07 -3.92 18.59
C MET A 548 7.94 -2.75 18.16
N GLY A 549 8.67 -2.92 17.04
CA GLY A 549 9.35 -1.82 16.37
C GLY A 549 10.71 -1.41 16.94
N ASP A 550 11.11 -1.92 18.10
CA ASP A 550 12.40 -1.60 18.73
C ASP A 550 13.37 -2.77 18.62
N THR A 551 14.49 -2.58 17.92
CA THR A 551 15.47 -3.64 17.62
C THR A 551 16.30 -4.09 18.83
N GLN A 552 16.22 -3.42 19.98
CA GLN A 552 16.85 -3.88 21.22
C GLN A 552 15.90 -4.73 22.07
N THR A 553 14.61 -4.42 22.05
CA THR A 553 13.62 -5.10 22.88
C THR A 553 12.86 -6.21 22.15
N CYS A 554 12.79 -6.14 20.82
CA CYS A 554 12.09 -7.12 19.99
C CYS A 554 13.09 -8.08 19.30
N PRO A 555 12.70 -9.36 19.12
CA PRO A 555 13.48 -10.27 18.29
C PRO A 555 13.47 -9.82 16.82
N PRO A 556 14.47 -10.22 16.00
CA PRO A 556 14.50 -9.86 14.59
C PRO A 556 13.30 -10.43 13.84
N GLY A 557 12.87 -9.74 12.78
CA GLY A 557 11.77 -10.18 11.92
C GLY A 557 11.91 -9.74 10.47
N THR A 558 11.13 -10.37 9.59
CA THR A 558 11.04 -9.94 8.20
C THR A 558 10.25 -8.63 8.10
N GLY A 559 9.26 -8.45 8.98
CA GLY A 559 8.47 -7.23 9.09
C GLY A 559 7.02 -7.36 8.60
N ALA A 560 6.25 -6.27 8.78
CA ALA A 560 4.83 -6.19 8.45
C ALA A 560 4.62 -5.82 6.98
N LEU A 561 4.64 -6.80 6.10
CA LEU A 561 4.47 -6.65 4.65
C LEU A 561 3.75 -7.88 4.06
N ALA A 562 3.23 -7.77 2.84
CA ALA A 562 2.61 -8.85 2.09
C ALA A 562 1.53 -9.62 2.90
N SER A 563 0.73 -8.94 3.70
CA SER A 563 -0.43 -9.47 4.46
C SER A 563 -0.11 -10.69 5.35
N ARG A 564 1.10 -10.79 5.92
CA ARG A 564 1.64 -12.00 6.58
C ARG A 564 1.69 -11.94 8.11
N SER A 565 1.54 -10.76 8.72
CA SER A 565 1.82 -10.57 10.15
C SER A 565 0.97 -11.45 11.07
N THR A 566 -0.34 -11.60 10.80
CA THR A 566 -1.21 -12.48 11.58
C THR A 566 -0.88 -13.95 11.35
N ALA A 567 -0.79 -14.39 10.10
CA ALA A 567 -0.58 -15.80 9.78
C ALA A 567 0.78 -16.31 10.29
N ILE A 568 1.87 -15.60 10.04
CA ILE A 568 3.23 -16.03 10.41
C ILE A 568 3.64 -15.49 11.78
N GLY A 569 3.52 -14.18 12.00
CA GLY A 569 3.88 -13.56 13.28
C GLY A 569 2.98 -14.03 14.43
N GLY A 570 1.67 -14.15 14.20
CA GLY A 570 0.74 -14.72 15.16
C GLY A 570 1.03 -16.18 15.50
N SER A 571 1.44 -16.98 14.50
CA SER A 571 1.84 -18.38 14.74
C SER A 571 3.13 -18.48 15.56
N ALA A 572 4.10 -17.59 15.35
CA ALA A 572 5.31 -17.51 16.18
C ALA A 572 4.96 -17.20 17.66
N ILE A 573 4.01 -16.28 17.87
CA ILE A 573 3.50 -15.93 19.21
C ILE A 573 2.85 -17.16 19.87
N VAL A 574 1.94 -17.84 19.17
CA VAL A 574 1.25 -19.04 19.71
C VAL A 574 2.24 -20.14 20.04
N GLN A 575 3.26 -20.37 19.19
CA GLN A 575 4.29 -21.37 19.46
C GLN A 575 5.12 -20.99 20.70
N ALA A 576 5.51 -19.72 20.86
CA ALA A 576 6.19 -19.23 22.04
C ALA A 576 5.31 -19.40 23.31
N CYS A 577 4.04 -19.11 23.24
CA CYS A 577 3.07 -19.34 24.34
C CYS A 577 2.99 -20.82 24.74
N HIS A 578 2.91 -21.74 23.75
CA HIS A 578 2.90 -23.18 24.06
C HIS A 578 4.18 -23.63 24.78
N ASN A 579 5.33 -23.09 24.41
CA ASN A 579 6.61 -23.42 25.07
C ASN A 579 6.69 -22.84 26.48
N VAL A 580 6.16 -21.63 26.73
CA VAL A 580 6.04 -21.05 28.07
C VAL A 580 5.11 -21.90 28.93
N LEU A 581 3.96 -22.34 28.40
CA LEU A 581 3.03 -23.23 29.10
C LEU A 581 3.68 -24.58 29.47
N ALA A 582 4.39 -25.18 28.54
CA ALA A 582 5.10 -26.45 28.78
C ALA A 582 6.16 -26.32 29.89
N GLN A 583 6.94 -25.24 29.88
CA GLN A 583 7.91 -24.93 30.94
C GLN A 583 7.22 -24.78 32.31
N LYS A 584 6.11 -24.02 32.36
CA LYS A 584 5.32 -23.85 33.59
C LYS A 584 4.77 -25.18 34.12
N GLN A 585 4.22 -26.02 33.23
CA GLN A 585 3.72 -27.35 33.59
C GLN A 585 4.83 -28.27 34.11
N ASN A 586 6.04 -28.09 33.64
CA ASN A 586 7.24 -28.80 34.12
C ASN A 586 7.85 -28.19 35.40
N GLY A 587 7.17 -27.25 36.04
CA GLY A 587 7.54 -26.67 37.34
C GLY A 587 8.50 -25.47 37.26
N ALA A 588 8.69 -24.85 36.08
CA ALA A 588 9.49 -23.63 35.99
C ALA A 588 8.87 -22.48 36.81
N ALA A 589 9.72 -21.77 37.55
CA ALA A 589 9.33 -20.57 38.30
C ALA A 589 9.29 -19.33 37.38
N PHE A 590 8.45 -18.38 37.70
CA PHE A 590 8.43 -17.09 37.02
C PHE A 590 9.70 -16.26 37.28
N PRO A 591 10.19 -15.46 36.33
CA PRO A 591 9.66 -15.29 34.97
C PRO A 591 10.02 -16.46 34.05
N ILE A 592 9.09 -16.85 33.16
CA ILE A 592 9.28 -17.91 32.16
C ILE A 592 9.33 -17.26 30.79
N THR A 593 10.38 -17.55 30.01
CA THR A 593 10.55 -16.96 28.68
C THR A 593 10.74 -18.03 27.60
N ALA A 594 10.09 -17.82 26.47
CA ALA A 594 10.36 -18.55 25.23
C ALA A 594 10.45 -17.57 24.05
N GLU A 595 11.42 -17.82 23.16
CA GLU A 595 11.56 -17.12 21.90
C GLU A 595 11.49 -18.14 20.76
N GLU A 596 10.63 -17.89 19.79
CA GLU A 596 10.33 -18.82 18.71
C GLU A 596 10.39 -18.12 17.36
N LYS A 597 10.82 -18.90 16.35
CA LYS A 597 10.83 -18.52 14.95
C LYS A 597 9.91 -19.46 14.17
N PHE A 598 8.79 -18.93 13.67
CA PHE A 598 7.87 -19.69 12.83
C PHE A 598 8.13 -19.41 11.36
N THR A 599 8.15 -20.45 10.53
CA THR A 599 8.31 -20.34 9.07
C THR A 599 7.11 -20.97 8.37
N ALA A 600 6.55 -20.25 7.40
CA ALA A 600 5.41 -20.74 6.62
C ALA A 600 5.59 -20.52 5.12
N LYS A 601 4.89 -21.36 4.33
CA LYS A 601 4.61 -21.12 2.92
C LYS A 601 3.51 -20.08 2.77
N GLU A 602 3.28 -19.60 1.55
CA GLU A 602 2.19 -18.68 1.25
C GLU A 602 0.83 -19.31 1.59
N ALA A 603 -0.01 -18.53 2.27
CA ALA A 603 -1.44 -18.75 2.36
C ALA A 603 -2.13 -17.95 1.26
N TRP A 604 -3.24 -18.46 0.70
CA TRP A 604 -3.92 -17.83 -0.42
C TRP A 604 -5.31 -17.35 -0.01
N SER A 605 -5.46 -16.03 0.24
CA SER A 605 -6.77 -15.42 0.38
C SER A 605 -7.39 -15.14 -1.00
N TYR A 606 -8.70 -14.91 -1.02
CA TYR A 606 -9.45 -14.66 -2.24
C TYR A 606 -10.78 -13.99 -1.93
N GLY A 607 -11.43 -13.48 -2.97
CA GLY A 607 -12.75 -12.91 -2.83
C GLY A 607 -13.44 -12.65 -4.16
N CYS A 608 -14.69 -12.22 -4.06
CA CYS A 608 -15.53 -11.76 -5.15
C CYS A 608 -16.12 -10.40 -4.81
N VAL A 609 -16.04 -9.46 -5.74
CA VAL A 609 -16.57 -8.11 -5.61
C VAL A 609 -17.55 -7.84 -6.73
N ILE A 610 -18.73 -7.30 -6.41
CA ILE A 610 -19.71 -6.82 -7.38
C ILE A 610 -19.96 -5.35 -7.14
N VAL A 611 -19.90 -4.56 -8.20
CA VAL A 611 -20.09 -3.11 -8.19
C VAL A 611 -21.29 -2.74 -9.08
N ARG A 612 -22.15 -1.87 -8.59
CA ARG A 612 -23.11 -1.12 -9.43
C ARG A 612 -22.69 0.33 -9.49
N MET A 613 -22.62 0.88 -10.72
CA MET A 613 -22.16 2.22 -11.01
C MET A 613 -23.16 2.91 -11.94
N GLN A 614 -23.38 4.20 -11.73
CA GLN A 614 -24.05 5.11 -12.67
C GLN A 614 -23.03 6.09 -13.23
N ILE A 615 -23.17 6.44 -14.51
CA ILE A 615 -22.42 7.51 -15.16
C ILE A 615 -23.45 8.59 -15.56
N ASP A 616 -23.24 9.79 -15.08
CA ASP A 616 -24.06 10.94 -15.47
C ASP A 616 -23.81 11.28 -16.94
N THR A 617 -24.86 11.27 -17.77
CA THR A 617 -24.76 11.42 -19.23
C THR A 617 -24.33 12.81 -19.67
N ASP A 618 -24.63 13.83 -18.86
CA ASP A 618 -24.33 15.24 -19.20
C ASP A 618 -22.89 15.61 -18.82
N THR A 619 -22.37 15.04 -17.73
CA THR A 619 -21.05 15.41 -17.16
C THR A 619 -19.99 14.33 -17.25
N GLY A 620 -20.39 13.08 -17.52
CA GLY A 620 -19.49 11.91 -17.45
C GLY A 620 -19.12 11.49 -16.02
N GLN A 621 -19.70 12.11 -14.98
CA GLN A 621 -19.35 11.81 -13.59
C GLN A 621 -19.73 10.38 -13.21
N PRO A 622 -18.76 9.52 -12.84
CA PRO A 622 -19.05 8.19 -12.33
C PRO A 622 -19.46 8.24 -10.86
N THR A 623 -20.48 7.49 -10.49
CA THR A 623 -20.93 7.32 -9.12
C THR A 623 -21.10 5.84 -8.82
N ILE A 624 -20.35 5.32 -7.83
CA ILE A 624 -20.53 3.96 -7.35
C ILE A 624 -21.72 3.95 -6.39
N GLU A 625 -22.76 3.20 -6.74
CA GLU A 625 -24.01 3.15 -5.96
C GLU A 625 -24.00 2.01 -4.94
N HIS A 626 -23.32 0.89 -5.23
CA HIS A 626 -23.32 -0.30 -4.39
C HIS A 626 -22.05 -1.11 -4.59
N ILE A 627 -21.48 -1.59 -3.49
CA ILE A 627 -20.38 -2.59 -3.49
C ILE A 627 -20.81 -3.74 -2.59
N GLU A 628 -20.89 -4.94 -3.15
CA GLU A 628 -21.03 -6.20 -2.43
C GLU A 628 -19.72 -6.96 -2.46
N TRP A 629 -19.24 -7.44 -1.31
CA TRP A 629 -17.95 -8.08 -1.17
C TRP A 629 -18.04 -9.37 -0.37
N VAL A 630 -17.60 -10.46 -0.95
CA VAL A 630 -17.36 -11.73 -0.27
C VAL A 630 -15.85 -11.96 -0.21
N ASP A 631 -15.30 -12.07 0.99
CA ASP A 631 -13.85 -12.22 1.24
C ASP A 631 -13.55 -13.50 2.02
N ASP A 632 -12.40 -14.11 1.80
CA ASP A 632 -11.90 -15.24 2.56
C ASP A 632 -10.53 -14.93 3.18
N ALA A 633 -10.53 -14.56 4.44
CA ALA A 633 -9.34 -14.38 5.26
C ALA A 633 -8.99 -15.63 6.10
N GLY A 634 -9.51 -16.81 5.73
CA GLY A 634 -9.37 -18.05 6.50
C GLY A 634 -10.05 -17.95 7.86
N HIS A 635 -9.35 -18.30 8.94
CA HIS A 635 -9.84 -18.09 10.28
C HIS A 635 -9.67 -16.63 10.72
N VAL A 636 -10.79 -15.92 10.87
CA VAL A 636 -10.83 -14.52 11.27
C VAL A 636 -10.71 -14.38 12.77
N LEU A 637 -9.62 -13.77 13.25
CA LEU A 637 -9.38 -13.54 14.69
C LEU A 637 -10.13 -12.31 15.22
N GLN A 638 -10.13 -11.22 14.44
CA GLN A 638 -10.72 -9.92 14.80
C GLN A 638 -11.55 -9.36 13.63
N PRO A 639 -12.86 -9.63 13.58
CA PRO A 639 -13.71 -9.22 12.44
C PRO A 639 -13.67 -7.71 12.16
N THR A 640 -13.68 -6.88 13.20
CA THR A 640 -13.64 -5.41 13.05
C THR A 640 -12.36 -4.94 12.37
N LEU A 641 -11.21 -5.55 12.69
CA LEU A 641 -9.92 -5.21 12.06
C LEU A 641 -9.88 -5.69 10.61
N VAL A 642 -10.41 -6.87 10.31
CA VAL A 642 -10.52 -7.40 8.94
C VAL A 642 -11.39 -6.49 8.09
N HIS A 643 -12.58 -6.10 8.55
CA HIS A 643 -13.45 -5.15 7.86
C HIS A 643 -12.74 -3.79 7.65
N GLY A 644 -12.03 -3.28 8.67
CA GLY A 644 -11.24 -2.05 8.57
C GLY A 644 -10.16 -2.12 7.49
N GLN A 645 -9.50 -3.28 7.33
CA GLN A 645 -8.51 -3.50 6.26
C GLN A 645 -9.16 -3.54 4.87
N LEU A 646 -10.30 -4.21 4.71
CA LEU A 646 -11.03 -4.28 3.45
C LEU A 646 -11.55 -2.90 3.03
N ILE A 647 -12.21 -2.16 3.93
CA ILE A 647 -12.73 -0.80 3.64
C ILE A 647 -11.58 0.17 3.33
N GLY A 648 -10.51 0.14 4.11
CA GLY A 648 -9.35 0.99 3.87
C GLY A 648 -8.61 0.65 2.57
N GLY A 649 -8.58 -0.63 2.18
CA GLY A 649 -8.08 -1.06 0.86
C GLY A 649 -9.01 -0.67 -0.28
N ALA A 650 -10.33 -0.79 -0.07
CA ALA A 650 -11.34 -0.38 -1.03
C ALA A 650 -11.26 1.13 -1.35
N ALA A 651 -11.04 1.96 -0.33
CA ALA A 651 -10.83 3.40 -0.53
C ALA A 651 -9.65 3.67 -1.49
N GLN A 652 -8.54 2.97 -1.31
CA GLN A 652 -7.39 3.07 -2.23
C GLN A 652 -7.69 2.47 -3.61
N GLY A 653 -8.46 1.40 -3.69
CA GLY A 653 -8.92 0.83 -4.96
C GLY A 653 -9.84 1.76 -5.76
N ILE A 654 -10.75 2.45 -5.08
CA ILE A 654 -11.61 3.50 -5.67
C ILE A 654 -10.74 4.67 -6.14
N GLY A 655 -9.78 5.11 -5.32
CA GLY A 655 -8.83 6.16 -5.67
C GLY A 655 -8.09 5.84 -6.97
N GLN A 656 -7.48 4.66 -7.05
CA GLN A 656 -6.79 4.18 -8.26
C GLN A 656 -7.71 4.14 -9.49
N ALA A 657 -8.95 3.68 -9.31
CA ALA A 657 -9.87 3.50 -10.43
C ALA A 657 -10.48 4.82 -10.96
N LEU A 658 -10.72 5.81 -10.08
CA LEU A 658 -11.51 7.00 -10.42
C LEU A 658 -10.76 8.33 -10.31
N LEU A 659 -9.67 8.44 -9.51
CA LEU A 659 -9.15 9.73 -9.08
C LEU A 659 -7.63 9.87 -9.23
N GLU A 660 -6.87 8.87 -8.76
CA GLU A 660 -5.44 9.01 -8.48
C GLU A 660 -4.56 8.72 -9.70
N ARG A 661 -3.65 9.64 -9.98
CA ARG A 661 -2.52 9.40 -10.90
C ARG A 661 -1.37 10.36 -10.62
N MET A 662 -0.14 9.88 -10.73
CA MET A 662 1.05 10.71 -10.80
C MET A 662 1.29 11.04 -12.27
N VAL A 663 1.28 12.32 -12.61
CA VAL A 663 1.41 12.81 -13.98
C VAL A 663 2.77 13.47 -14.15
N TYR A 664 3.55 12.99 -15.11
CA TYR A 664 4.78 13.60 -15.57
C TYR A 664 4.58 14.14 -16.98
N ASP A 665 5.15 15.31 -17.27
CA ASP A 665 5.15 15.85 -18.63
C ASP A 665 6.24 15.20 -19.51
N ALA A 666 6.33 15.61 -20.77
CA ALA A 666 7.31 15.09 -21.71
C ALA A 666 8.77 15.38 -21.31
N GLN A 667 9.00 16.37 -20.45
CA GLN A 667 10.29 16.72 -19.89
C GLN A 667 10.58 16.01 -18.56
N GLY A 668 9.70 15.11 -18.12
CA GLY A 668 9.80 14.36 -16.87
C GLY A 668 9.51 15.19 -15.62
N GLN A 669 8.86 16.37 -15.76
CA GLN A 669 8.43 17.17 -14.61
C GLN A 669 7.18 16.61 -13.99
N LEU A 670 7.14 16.51 -12.64
CA LEU A 670 5.96 16.08 -11.91
C LEU A 670 4.92 17.21 -11.87
N ILE A 671 3.77 16.99 -12.51
CA ILE A 671 2.64 17.93 -12.52
C ILE A 671 1.80 17.79 -11.25
N THR A 672 1.59 16.57 -10.76
CA THR A 672 0.76 16.27 -9.58
C THR A 672 1.55 16.30 -8.27
N GLY A 673 2.30 17.39 -8.05
CA GLY A 673 3.20 17.53 -6.90
C GLY A 673 2.55 18.05 -5.61
N SER A 674 1.24 18.25 -5.59
CA SER A 674 0.50 18.74 -4.41
C SER A 674 -0.87 18.07 -4.30
N LEU A 675 -1.53 18.18 -3.12
CA LEU A 675 -2.92 17.71 -2.95
C LEU A 675 -3.97 18.58 -3.67
N MET A 676 -3.55 19.67 -4.32
CA MET A 676 -4.40 20.42 -5.26
C MET A 676 -4.55 19.65 -6.58
N ASP A 677 -3.53 18.93 -6.98
CA ASP A 677 -3.41 18.27 -8.28
C ASP A 677 -3.57 16.75 -8.18
N TYR A 678 -3.11 16.16 -7.07
CA TYR A 678 -3.26 14.72 -6.78
C TYR A 678 -4.54 14.49 -5.99
N ALA A 679 -5.55 13.91 -6.64
CA ALA A 679 -6.87 13.72 -6.08
C ALA A 679 -6.94 12.44 -5.23
N LEU A 680 -7.04 12.58 -3.91
CA LEU A 680 -7.32 11.46 -3.00
C LEU A 680 -8.83 11.25 -2.82
N PRO A 681 -9.28 10.00 -2.58
CA PRO A 681 -10.67 9.72 -2.22
C PRO A 681 -11.06 10.43 -0.92
N ARG A 682 -12.24 10.99 -0.89
CA ARG A 682 -12.89 11.58 0.29
C ARG A 682 -14.03 10.70 0.75
N ALA A 683 -14.58 10.99 1.93
CA ALA A 683 -15.65 10.19 2.51
C ALA A 683 -16.90 10.10 1.62
N ASP A 684 -17.18 11.15 0.84
CA ASP A 684 -18.30 11.23 -0.11
C ASP A 684 -18.07 10.46 -1.42
N ASN A 685 -16.83 10.08 -1.71
CA ASN A 685 -16.51 9.22 -2.87
C ASN A 685 -16.67 7.72 -2.58
N ILE A 686 -16.84 7.34 -1.31
CA ILE A 686 -16.89 5.95 -0.88
C ILE A 686 -18.32 5.59 -0.50
N PRO A 687 -19.00 4.73 -1.29
CA PRO A 687 -20.34 4.26 -0.96
C PRO A 687 -20.32 3.30 0.22
N PRO A 688 -21.47 2.92 0.79
CA PRO A 688 -21.58 1.79 1.69
C PRO A 688 -21.02 0.53 1.03
N ILE A 689 -20.14 -0.19 1.75
CA ILE A 689 -19.54 -1.45 1.31
C ILE A 689 -20.12 -2.57 2.17
N HIS A 690 -20.82 -3.51 1.54
CA HIS A 690 -21.38 -4.67 2.21
C HIS A 690 -20.35 -5.80 2.14
N ILE A 691 -19.83 -6.22 3.30
CA ILE A 691 -18.79 -7.23 3.41
C ILE A 691 -19.35 -8.47 4.09
N SER A 692 -19.06 -9.64 3.53
CA SER A 692 -19.29 -10.95 4.17
C SER A 692 -18.02 -11.79 4.05
N SER A 693 -17.80 -12.65 5.06
CA SER A 693 -16.60 -13.47 5.13
C SER A 693 -16.94 -14.94 4.90
N MET A 694 -16.11 -15.61 4.13
CA MET A 694 -16.04 -17.06 4.04
C MET A 694 -15.04 -17.62 5.06
N HIS A 695 -14.93 -18.93 5.15
CA HIS A 695 -14.04 -19.60 6.08
C HIS A 695 -13.42 -20.84 5.42
N THR A 696 -12.29 -20.65 4.73
CA THR A 696 -11.45 -21.76 4.22
C THR A 696 -10.05 -21.62 4.82
N PRO A 697 -9.77 -22.27 5.97
CA PRO A 697 -8.52 -22.08 6.69
C PRO A 697 -7.31 -22.51 5.86
N SER A 698 -6.20 -21.78 5.97
CA SER A 698 -4.91 -22.19 5.41
C SER A 698 -4.29 -23.32 6.23
N PRO A 699 -3.77 -24.37 5.61
CA PRO A 699 -3.03 -25.43 6.30
C PRO A 699 -1.59 -25.02 6.66
N HIS A 700 -1.10 -23.88 6.21
CA HIS A 700 0.31 -23.49 6.28
C HIS A 700 0.70 -22.78 7.57
N ASN A 701 -0.26 -22.47 8.46
CA ASN A 701 0.01 -21.80 9.73
C ASN A 701 -0.87 -22.32 10.86
N LEU A 702 -0.48 -22.05 12.12
CA LEU A 702 -1.16 -22.58 13.31
C LEU A 702 -2.55 -22.00 13.54
N LEU A 703 -2.85 -20.87 12.95
CA LEU A 703 -4.09 -20.13 13.13
C LEU A 703 -5.15 -20.43 12.07
N GLY A 704 -4.77 -21.09 10.97
CA GLY A 704 -5.63 -21.21 9.79
C GLY A 704 -5.95 -19.85 9.15
N ALA A 705 -5.25 -18.80 9.54
CA ALA A 705 -5.49 -17.43 9.07
C ALA A 705 -4.88 -17.20 7.69
N LYS A 706 -5.53 -16.32 6.92
CA LYS A 706 -5.00 -15.76 5.68
C LYS A 706 -4.89 -14.24 5.83
N GLY A 707 -4.03 -13.63 5.05
CA GLY A 707 -3.89 -12.18 5.05
C GLY A 707 -5.07 -11.47 4.39
N VAL A 708 -5.34 -10.25 4.83
CA VAL A 708 -6.38 -9.38 4.27
C VAL A 708 -5.88 -7.93 4.12
N GLY A 709 -4.59 -7.74 4.43
CA GLY A 709 -4.00 -6.40 4.45
C GLY A 709 -4.06 -5.69 3.10
N GLU A 710 -4.05 -6.43 1.99
CA GLU A 710 -4.00 -5.91 0.62
C GLU A 710 -5.28 -6.22 -0.17
N ALA A 711 -6.10 -7.17 0.26
CA ALA A 711 -7.30 -7.66 -0.43
C ALA A 711 -8.21 -6.54 -0.95
N GLY A 712 -8.44 -5.51 -0.13
CA GLY A 712 -9.34 -4.39 -0.45
C GLY A 712 -9.03 -3.63 -1.73
N CYS A 713 -7.81 -3.65 -2.23
CA CYS A 713 -7.43 -2.95 -3.48
C CYS A 713 -7.14 -3.89 -4.66
N ILE A 714 -7.35 -5.22 -4.53
CA ILE A 714 -7.00 -6.16 -5.61
C ILE A 714 -8.14 -6.30 -6.62
N GLY A 715 -9.31 -6.76 -6.21
CA GLY A 715 -10.43 -7.03 -7.12
C GLY A 715 -11.28 -5.81 -7.47
N LEU A 716 -11.36 -4.84 -6.54
CA LEU A 716 -12.29 -3.70 -6.70
C LEU A 716 -12.00 -2.82 -7.92
N PRO A 717 -10.74 -2.45 -8.27
CA PRO A 717 -10.48 -1.69 -9.49
C PRO A 717 -10.99 -2.41 -10.75
N ALA A 718 -10.81 -3.72 -10.83
CA ALA A 718 -11.31 -4.52 -11.96
C ALA A 718 -12.85 -4.53 -12.02
N ALA A 719 -13.54 -4.68 -10.88
CA ALA A 719 -14.99 -4.62 -10.83
C ALA A 719 -15.53 -3.25 -11.23
N ILE A 720 -14.86 -2.14 -10.85
CA ILE A 720 -15.21 -0.78 -11.27
C ILE A 720 -15.02 -0.60 -12.78
N MET A 721 -13.89 -1.08 -13.34
CA MET A 721 -13.65 -1.03 -14.80
C MET A 721 -14.73 -1.79 -15.56
N ASN A 722 -15.07 -3.00 -15.09
CA ASN A 722 -16.11 -3.82 -15.71
C ASN A 722 -17.50 -3.17 -15.59
N ALA A 723 -17.81 -2.50 -14.46
CA ALA A 723 -19.05 -1.75 -14.30
C ALA A 723 -19.15 -0.55 -15.27
N ALA A 724 -18.07 0.19 -15.45
CA ALA A 724 -18.01 1.28 -16.42
C ALA A 724 -18.19 0.80 -17.85
N ARG A 725 -17.52 -0.29 -18.25
CA ARG A 725 -17.67 -0.92 -19.57
C ARG A 725 -19.09 -1.46 -19.79
N ASP A 726 -19.70 -2.01 -18.73
CA ASP A 726 -21.08 -2.49 -18.80
C ASP A 726 -22.06 -1.32 -18.96
N ALA A 727 -21.85 -0.19 -18.25
CA ALA A 727 -22.66 1.01 -18.41
C ALA A 727 -22.64 1.53 -19.87
N LEU A 728 -21.47 1.52 -20.49
CA LEU A 728 -21.25 2.01 -21.86
C LEU A 728 -21.47 0.95 -22.96
N SER A 729 -21.95 -0.25 -22.61
CA SER A 729 -22.05 -1.39 -23.54
C SER A 729 -22.96 -1.15 -24.76
N HIS A 730 -23.88 -0.20 -24.69
CA HIS A 730 -24.74 0.22 -25.81
C HIS A 730 -23.96 0.95 -26.91
N LEU A 731 -22.75 1.45 -26.62
CA LEU A 731 -21.88 2.13 -27.59
C LEU A 731 -20.96 1.16 -28.35
N GLY A 732 -21.03 -0.13 -28.04
CA GLY A 732 -20.09 -1.13 -28.53
C GLY A 732 -18.89 -1.30 -27.62
N GLU A 733 -17.73 -1.57 -28.20
CA GLU A 733 -16.49 -1.70 -27.45
C GLU A 733 -15.85 -0.33 -27.23
N VAL A 734 -15.68 0.05 -25.96
CA VAL A 734 -15.07 1.32 -25.55
C VAL A 734 -13.74 1.04 -24.86
N GLU A 735 -12.68 1.71 -25.31
CA GLU A 735 -11.38 1.67 -24.62
C GLU A 735 -11.38 2.66 -23.45
N LEU A 736 -11.18 2.10 -22.24
CA LEU A 736 -11.12 2.87 -21.00
C LEU A 736 -9.78 2.61 -20.30
N GLN A 737 -9.24 3.67 -19.71
CA GLN A 737 -7.99 3.66 -18.96
C GLN A 737 -8.20 4.22 -17.55
N PHE A 738 -7.32 3.86 -16.61
CA PHE A 738 -7.35 4.45 -15.27
C PHE A 738 -6.62 5.82 -15.24
N PRO A 739 -7.10 6.73 -14.39
CA PRO A 739 -8.40 6.72 -13.70
C PRO A 739 -9.54 7.00 -14.69
N LEU A 740 -10.74 6.44 -14.41
CA LEU A 740 -11.97 6.67 -15.17
C LEU A 740 -12.50 8.09 -14.88
N THR A 741 -11.87 9.09 -15.46
CA THR A 741 -12.26 10.49 -15.25
C THR A 741 -13.57 10.83 -15.93
N SER A 742 -14.28 11.82 -15.39
CA SER A 742 -15.52 12.34 -15.99
C SER A 742 -15.31 12.75 -17.45
N GLU A 743 -14.18 13.39 -17.77
CA GLU A 743 -13.83 13.77 -19.15
C GLU A 743 -13.72 12.56 -20.07
N GLN A 744 -13.00 11.51 -19.63
CA GLN A 744 -12.85 10.29 -20.45
C GLN A 744 -14.19 9.60 -20.70
N LEU A 745 -15.03 9.47 -19.67
CA LEU A 745 -16.32 8.84 -19.78
C LEU A 745 -17.30 9.68 -20.63
N TRP A 746 -17.26 11.00 -20.47
CA TRP A 746 -18.04 11.91 -21.29
C TRP A 746 -17.66 11.83 -22.78
N ARG A 747 -16.35 11.86 -23.09
CA ARG A 747 -15.87 11.70 -24.47
C ARG A 747 -16.29 10.37 -25.08
N ALA A 748 -16.19 9.29 -24.32
CA ALA A 748 -16.62 7.96 -24.77
C ALA A 748 -18.11 7.93 -25.14
N MET A 749 -18.98 8.64 -24.39
CA MET A 749 -20.41 8.72 -24.67
C MET A 749 -20.76 9.61 -25.86
N HIS A 750 -19.94 10.61 -26.18
CA HIS A 750 -20.22 11.61 -27.21
C HIS A 750 -19.39 11.43 -28.50
N GLY A 751 -18.61 10.36 -28.61
CA GLY A 751 -17.88 10.00 -29.83
C GLY A 751 -16.70 10.94 -30.14
N HIS A 752 -16.02 11.46 -29.10
CA HIS A 752 -14.88 12.40 -29.21
C HIS A 752 -13.56 11.73 -28.81
#